data_647e5ed290cb1272b5ea5d7ee898eafc
#
_entry.id   647e5ed290cb1272b5ea5d7ee898eafc
#
_cell.length_a   1.000
_cell.length_b   1.000
_cell.length_c   1.000
_cell.angle_alpha   90.00
_cell.angle_beta   90.00
_cell.angle_gamma   90.00
#
_symmetry.space_group_name_H-M   'P 1'
#
loop_
_entity.id
_entity.type
_entity.pdbx_description
1 polymer ?
#
loop_
_entity_poly.entity_id
_entity_poly.type
_entity_poly.pdbx_seq_one_letter_code
_entity_poly.pdbx_strand_id
1 'polypeptide(L)'
;VPTSHSRVGVASVCAAALTFSGLVVTGLLAAQPAAAADPAGYQNVRINEVTSSNNDTVELYNSGSTAVSLSGWKMSDDSFSPQSFTPSATTITAGGFVTFNSPKGLGDSDKLVIYTAGGAVVDRVEWTTDKAKPAMARCGGDGTGAWVTATTATTFGAANASDCPPSIPSASQVRINEVTSDGSDTVELYNGGTSAVSIGSWKYVDNDTSHSPVSVSSSSPSATTIPARGYVTFNSALGLGDNDSLFLLDGNGTTIDSVTWATDGAKPSDERCTNGTGWFQTSTTATLGSANSCSGAGGGGQTGHLLGGGGSLTSGCTPEAPSGTSATPSGTSAWPGGLDVTITDNVCAFTTSTGPEGRDVSGLAFDPANPSVLWAAKNKNWLYKLVKSNGKWVPDPSWSATGKQIRFAGGSGQPDSEGVTVGGNGHIYVTSERDNANNTVPKDTIMEFDPAATGTTLTPVHQWDMTSQFPQLNTGSKDDANLGFEGVGYVPDSWLTANGWIDPLTHAAYDPADYPLHGSGLFFAGLEWDGTLHVYGLNCDGTFTTFGTIATGKASVMDVMFDAGTQRIVATCDNTCGETHTFMKVNTAGAIVPDVTYTNPAVMPINNLEGFALAPMSTCVNGFREAVWSDDGIYGFGSGSSSYGHALYSGAFPC
;
A
#
# COMPACT_ATOMS: atom_id res chain seq x y z
N VAL A 1 -45.37 13.52 39.10
CA VAL A 1 -44.03 14.01 39.39
C VAL A 1 -43.06 13.13 38.64
N PRO A 2 -42.36 13.58 37.61
CA PRO A 2 -41.39 12.75 36.87
C PRO A 2 -40.03 12.88 37.57
N THR A 3 -39.43 11.76 37.89
CA THR A 3 -38.05 11.64 38.40
C THR A 3 -37.08 11.61 37.20
N SER A 4 -36.21 12.60 37.13
CA SER A 4 -35.11 12.70 36.18
C SER A 4 -34.03 11.65 36.53
N HIS A 5 -33.72 10.74 35.61
CA HIS A 5 -32.54 9.90 35.71
C HIS A 5 -31.39 10.57 34.96
N SER A 6 -30.38 10.96 35.68
CA SER A 6 -29.10 11.42 35.18
C SER A 6 -28.36 10.21 34.59
N ARG A 7 -28.12 10.19 33.28
CA ARG A 7 -27.26 9.20 32.62
C ARG A 7 -25.79 9.59 32.81
N VAL A 8 -25.06 8.79 33.55
CA VAL A 8 -23.59 8.83 33.60
C VAL A 8 -23.09 8.06 32.40
N GLY A 9 -22.40 8.72 31.50
CA GLY A 9 -21.75 8.06 30.35
C GLY A 9 -20.61 7.17 30.84
N VAL A 10 -20.73 5.88 30.60
CA VAL A 10 -19.65 4.89 30.81
C VAL A 10 -18.86 4.78 29.52
N ALA A 11 -17.64 5.31 29.54
CA ALA A 11 -16.66 5.00 28.49
C ALA A 11 -16.29 3.52 28.58
N SER A 12 -16.61 2.75 27.57
CA SER A 12 -16.28 1.31 27.51
C SER A 12 -14.77 1.14 27.30
N VAL A 13 -14.10 0.67 28.32
CA VAL A 13 -12.69 0.27 28.25
C VAL A 13 -12.65 -1.24 28.49
N CYS A 14 -12.43 -2.02 27.43
CA CYS A 14 -12.02 -3.41 27.55
C CYS A 14 -10.55 -3.46 28.02
N ALA A 15 -10.32 -3.24 29.32
CA ALA A 15 -9.01 -3.41 29.93
C ALA A 15 -8.93 -4.81 30.55
N ALA A 16 -7.91 -5.58 30.17
CA ALA A 16 -7.63 -6.86 30.78
C ALA A 16 -7.41 -6.72 32.28
N ALA A 17 -8.28 -7.31 33.09
CA ALA A 17 -8.16 -7.34 34.54
C ALA A 17 -7.18 -8.44 34.95
N LEU A 18 -5.94 -8.06 35.24
CA LEU A 18 -5.01 -8.89 36.04
C LEU A 18 -5.32 -8.71 37.51
N THR A 19 -5.92 -9.71 38.13
CA THR A 19 -6.15 -9.75 39.58
C THR A 19 -4.83 -10.05 40.31
N PHE A 20 -4.23 -9.04 40.93
CA PHE A 20 -3.21 -9.21 41.94
C PHE A 20 -3.85 -9.11 43.33
N SER A 21 -3.79 -10.20 44.10
CA SER A 21 -4.20 -10.24 45.51
C SER A 21 -3.22 -9.44 46.38
N GLY A 22 -3.77 -8.65 47.24
CA GLY A 22 -3.17 -7.55 47.95
C GLY A 22 -2.01 -7.83 48.91
N LEU A 23 -1.20 -6.80 49.03
CA LEU A 23 -0.52 -6.44 50.27
C LEU A 23 -0.60 -4.91 50.40
N VAL A 24 -1.34 -4.43 51.40
CA VAL A 24 -1.40 -3.00 51.70
C VAL A 24 -0.12 -2.61 52.42
N VAL A 25 0.77 -1.93 51.73
CA VAL A 25 1.89 -1.18 52.34
C VAL A 25 1.55 0.31 52.22
N THR A 26 1.24 0.94 53.33
CA THR A 26 1.12 2.41 53.43
C THR A 26 2.50 3.03 53.35
N GLY A 27 3.00 3.24 52.11
CA GLY A 27 4.18 4.07 51.85
C GLY A 27 3.72 5.46 51.36
N LEU A 28 4.24 6.52 51.94
CA LEU A 28 4.09 7.88 51.42
C LEU A 28 4.54 7.90 49.95
N LEU A 29 3.59 8.03 49.05
CA LEU A 29 3.88 8.35 47.65
C LEU A 29 4.35 9.80 47.60
N ALA A 30 5.64 10.02 47.46
CA ALA A 30 6.14 11.31 47.00
C ALA A 30 5.51 11.55 45.60
N ALA A 31 4.82 12.69 45.44
CA ALA A 31 4.26 13.08 44.16
C ALA A 31 5.41 13.05 43.10
N GLN A 32 5.31 12.18 42.13
CA GLN A 32 6.20 12.28 40.95
C GLN A 32 5.93 13.65 40.31
N PRO A 33 6.99 14.38 39.93
CA PRO A 33 6.80 15.59 39.15
C PRO A 33 6.00 15.25 37.91
N ALA A 34 4.95 16.03 37.65
CA ALA A 34 4.16 15.88 36.40
C ALA A 34 5.12 15.89 35.21
N ALA A 35 5.00 14.91 34.32
CA ALA A 35 5.76 14.91 33.09
C ALA A 35 5.54 16.26 32.38
N ALA A 36 6.64 16.85 31.87
CA ALA A 36 6.54 18.09 31.12
C ALA A 36 5.62 17.87 29.92
N ALA A 37 4.68 18.79 29.70
CA ALA A 37 3.81 18.72 28.53
C ALA A 37 4.64 18.91 27.25
N ASP A 38 4.33 18.15 26.22
CA ASP A 38 4.99 18.28 24.92
C ASP A 38 4.67 19.65 24.32
N PRO A 39 5.67 20.35 23.73
CA PRO A 39 5.43 21.67 23.15
C PRO A 39 4.53 21.56 21.92
N ALA A 40 3.60 22.50 21.77
CA ALA A 40 2.75 22.55 20.56
C ALA A 40 3.60 22.61 19.30
N GLY A 41 3.21 21.83 18.29
CA GLY A 41 3.89 21.80 16.98
C GLY A 41 5.15 20.94 16.91
N TYR A 42 5.51 20.20 17.95
CA TYR A 42 6.70 19.33 17.92
C TYR A 42 6.66 18.29 16.79
N GLN A 43 5.46 17.89 16.38
CA GLN A 43 5.26 16.93 15.27
C GLN A 43 5.74 17.45 13.91
N ASN A 44 6.00 18.74 13.78
CA ASN A 44 6.53 19.37 12.57
C ASN A 44 8.06 19.48 12.58
N VAL A 45 8.71 19.10 13.68
CA VAL A 45 10.17 19.09 13.76
C VAL A 45 10.69 17.74 13.28
N ARG A 46 11.73 17.78 12.45
CA ARG A 46 12.38 16.59 11.86
C ARG A 46 13.89 16.68 11.98
N ILE A 47 14.54 15.51 12.06
CA ILE A 47 15.97 15.42 11.81
C ILE A 47 16.18 15.70 10.32
N ASN A 48 17.04 16.67 9.99
CA ASN A 48 17.26 17.13 8.61
C ASN A 48 18.62 16.72 8.06
N GLU A 49 19.65 16.76 8.88
CA GLU A 49 21.00 16.34 8.55
C GLU A 49 21.69 15.72 9.77
N VAL A 50 22.55 14.73 9.56
CA VAL A 50 23.35 14.07 10.60
C VAL A 50 24.72 13.71 10.07
N THR A 51 25.77 13.90 10.89
CA THR A 51 27.10 13.37 10.61
C THR A 51 27.60 12.50 11.76
N SER A 52 28.26 11.40 11.41
CA SER A 52 29.06 10.59 12.33
C SER A 52 30.56 10.85 12.14
N SER A 53 30.93 12.02 11.64
CA SER A 53 32.32 12.49 11.47
C SER A 53 32.58 13.69 12.34
N ASN A 54 33.79 13.76 12.94
CA ASN A 54 34.27 14.86 13.77
C ASN A 54 33.42 15.15 15.02
N ASN A 55 32.43 16.06 14.94
CA ASN A 55 31.67 16.53 16.11
C ASN A 55 30.29 15.85 16.25
N ASP A 56 29.97 14.82 15.45
CA ASP A 56 28.71 14.09 15.53
C ASP A 56 27.50 15.03 15.61
N THR A 57 27.42 15.92 14.64
CA THR A 57 26.42 16.98 14.61
C THR A 57 25.08 16.49 14.05
N VAL A 58 24.02 16.94 14.67
CA VAL A 58 22.63 16.68 14.25
C VAL A 58 21.96 18.02 13.98
N GLU A 59 21.24 18.10 12.88
CA GLU A 59 20.37 19.23 12.56
C GLU A 59 18.91 18.85 12.65
N LEU A 60 18.11 19.73 13.24
CA LEU A 60 16.64 19.69 13.24
C LEU A 60 16.10 20.80 12.36
N TYR A 61 15.02 20.51 11.65
CA TYR A 61 14.26 21.45 10.85
C TYR A 61 12.80 21.48 11.32
N ASN A 62 12.22 22.68 11.39
CA ASN A 62 10.81 22.86 11.73
C ASN A 62 10.00 23.23 10.47
N SER A 63 9.29 22.27 9.89
CA SER A 63 8.41 22.48 8.73
C SER A 63 7.09 23.19 9.05
N GLY A 64 6.81 23.42 10.34
CA GLY A 64 5.56 24.06 10.80
C GLY A 64 5.56 25.58 10.64
N SER A 65 4.39 26.18 10.82
CA SER A 65 4.17 27.63 10.75
C SER A 65 4.39 28.37 12.06
N THR A 66 4.72 27.65 13.15
CA THR A 66 4.93 28.23 14.49
C THR A 66 6.27 27.76 15.08
N ALA A 67 6.85 28.61 15.93
CA ALA A 67 8.08 28.26 16.63
C ALA A 67 7.84 27.16 17.67
N VAL A 68 8.80 26.24 17.83
CA VAL A 68 8.74 25.11 18.78
C VAL A 68 9.87 25.21 19.79
N SER A 69 9.57 25.08 21.08
CA SER A 69 10.57 25.04 22.15
C SER A 69 11.25 23.68 22.21
N LEU A 70 12.57 23.66 22.23
CA LEU A 70 13.42 22.48 22.39
C LEU A 70 13.87 22.25 23.84
N SER A 71 13.36 23.05 24.79
CA SER A 71 13.74 22.96 26.20
C SER A 71 13.44 21.59 26.78
N GLY A 72 14.46 20.94 27.34
CA GLY A 72 14.32 19.62 27.96
C GLY A 72 14.24 18.45 26.98
N TRP A 73 14.39 18.69 25.68
CA TRP A 73 14.43 17.61 24.71
C TRP A 73 15.65 16.70 24.92
N LYS A 74 15.53 15.47 24.46
CA LYS A 74 16.52 14.42 24.64
C LYS A 74 16.79 13.70 23.31
N MET A 75 17.93 13.05 23.24
CA MET A 75 18.27 12.11 22.17
C MET A 75 18.74 10.79 22.74
N SER A 76 18.61 9.72 21.98
CA SER A 76 19.27 8.44 22.19
C SER A 76 19.80 7.91 20.87
N ASP A 77 20.76 7.02 20.97
CA ASP A 77 21.15 6.10 19.90
C ASP A 77 20.95 4.65 20.37
N ASP A 78 21.50 3.68 19.66
CA ASP A 78 21.38 2.26 20.02
C ASP A 78 22.27 1.87 21.21
N SER A 79 23.21 2.73 21.61
CA SER A 79 24.18 2.47 22.68
C SER A 79 23.83 3.12 24.03
N PHE A 80 22.91 4.08 24.09
CA PHE A 80 22.53 4.77 25.34
C PHE A 80 21.05 5.18 25.44
N SER A 81 20.57 5.30 26.68
CA SER A 81 19.23 5.80 27.01
C SER A 81 19.10 7.30 26.75
N PRO A 82 17.87 7.84 26.57
CA PRO A 82 17.63 9.26 26.26
C PRO A 82 18.35 10.22 27.19
N GLN A 83 19.22 11.07 26.63
CA GLN A 83 20.00 12.10 27.32
C GLN A 83 19.72 13.49 26.75
N SER A 84 19.84 14.51 27.61
CA SER A 84 19.69 15.91 27.18
C SER A 84 20.88 16.30 26.29
N PHE A 85 20.60 17.08 25.27
CA PHE A 85 21.60 17.73 24.41
C PHE A 85 21.53 19.25 24.55
N THR A 86 22.54 19.94 24.08
CA THR A 86 22.59 21.41 24.09
C THR A 86 22.41 21.92 22.66
N PRO A 87 21.19 22.39 22.27
CA PRO A 87 20.97 22.90 20.95
C PRO A 87 21.57 24.30 20.76
N SER A 88 21.92 24.66 19.52
CA SER A 88 22.40 26.00 19.13
C SER A 88 21.40 27.12 19.45
N ALA A 89 20.10 26.78 19.53
CA ALA A 89 19.04 27.64 20.02
C ALA A 89 17.98 26.82 20.77
N THR A 90 17.43 27.36 21.86
CA THR A 90 16.37 26.69 22.65
C THR A 90 15.00 26.71 22.01
N THR A 91 14.86 27.38 20.88
CA THR A 91 13.61 27.47 20.10
C THR A 91 13.96 27.37 18.63
N ILE A 92 13.27 26.49 17.92
CA ILE A 92 13.36 26.38 16.46
C ILE A 92 12.20 27.15 15.83
N THR A 93 12.52 28.19 15.04
CA THR A 93 11.51 29.03 14.38
C THR A 93 10.77 28.27 13.27
N ALA A 94 9.63 28.78 12.82
CA ALA A 94 8.97 28.29 11.63
C ALA A 94 9.90 28.33 10.41
N GLY A 95 10.05 27.23 9.68
CA GLY A 95 11.00 27.10 8.57
C GLY A 95 12.48 27.22 8.95
N GLY A 96 12.82 27.15 10.25
CA GLY A 96 14.17 27.33 10.75
C GLY A 96 14.91 26.02 11.03
N PHE A 97 16.21 26.15 11.25
CA PHE A 97 17.12 25.06 11.55
C PHE A 97 17.77 25.27 12.92
N VAL A 98 18.04 24.18 13.63
CA VAL A 98 18.79 24.18 14.89
C VAL A 98 19.71 22.97 14.91
N THR A 99 20.96 23.18 15.27
CA THR A 99 21.98 22.13 15.36
C THR A 99 22.37 21.83 16.80
N PHE A 100 22.87 20.63 17.04
CA PHE A 100 23.51 20.24 18.29
C PHE A 100 24.53 19.11 18.03
N ASN A 101 25.48 18.92 18.94
CA ASN A 101 26.38 17.78 18.89
C ASN A 101 25.84 16.66 19.77
N SER A 102 26.01 15.41 19.32
CA SER A 102 25.65 14.25 20.13
C SER A 102 26.49 14.23 21.42
N PRO A 103 25.87 14.05 22.59
CA PRO A 103 26.58 14.02 23.86
C PRO A 103 27.44 12.78 24.06
N LYS A 104 27.33 11.76 23.21
CA LYS A 104 28.01 10.46 23.38
C LYS A 104 28.80 9.99 22.15
N GLY A 105 28.70 10.72 21.06
CA GLY A 105 29.23 10.28 19.79
C GLY A 105 28.17 9.48 18.98
N LEU A 106 28.37 9.42 17.67
CA LEU A 106 27.58 8.63 16.76
C LEU A 106 28.50 7.67 16.00
N GLY A 107 28.11 6.41 15.91
CA GLY A 107 28.88 5.35 15.26
C GLY A 107 28.85 5.41 13.74
N ASP A 108 29.75 4.64 13.11
CA ASP A 108 29.79 4.45 11.67
C ASP A 108 28.49 3.83 11.13
N SER A 109 27.84 3.02 11.95
CA SER A 109 26.49 2.46 11.79
C SER A 109 25.75 2.71 13.08
N ASP A 110 24.61 3.39 13.05
CA ASP A 110 23.94 3.86 14.26
C ASP A 110 22.45 4.18 14.01
N LYS A 111 21.72 4.46 15.11
CA LYS A 111 20.32 4.86 15.13
C LYS A 111 20.11 6.02 16.08
N LEU A 112 19.67 7.13 15.57
CA LEU A 112 19.36 8.33 16.33
C LEU A 112 17.85 8.51 16.51
N VAL A 113 17.40 8.78 17.74
CA VAL A 113 16.01 9.10 18.07
C VAL A 113 15.95 10.39 18.88
N ILE A 114 15.07 11.30 18.52
CA ILE A 114 14.81 12.57 19.23
C ILE A 114 13.51 12.46 20.01
N TYR A 115 13.52 12.96 21.25
CA TYR A 115 12.38 12.96 22.14
C TYR A 115 12.09 14.37 22.65
N THR A 116 10.81 14.69 22.87
CA THR A 116 10.40 15.88 23.63
C THR A 116 10.78 15.77 25.11
N ALA A 117 10.60 16.84 25.87
CA ALA A 117 10.75 16.83 27.33
C ALA A 117 9.74 15.89 28.02
N GLY A 118 8.56 15.70 27.43
CA GLY A 118 7.50 14.78 27.89
C GLY A 118 7.80 13.32 27.56
N GLY A 119 8.75 13.06 26.67
CA GLY A 119 9.15 11.72 26.25
C GLY A 119 8.50 11.22 24.94
N ALA A 120 7.74 12.07 24.25
CA ALA A 120 7.21 11.72 22.94
C ALA A 120 8.34 11.64 21.92
N VAL A 121 8.31 10.65 21.02
CA VAL A 121 9.23 10.55 19.89
C VAL A 121 8.90 11.64 18.87
N VAL A 122 9.91 12.43 18.51
CA VAL A 122 9.80 13.50 17.51
C VAL A 122 10.13 12.98 16.12
N ASP A 123 11.30 12.34 15.99
CA ASP A 123 11.77 11.75 14.74
C ASP A 123 12.90 10.77 15.01
N ARG A 124 13.23 9.95 14.01
CA ARG A 124 14.31 8.96 14.07
C ARG A 124 14.98 8.81 12.71
N VAL A 125 16.27 8.45 12.74
CA VAL A 125 17.05 8.08 11.56
C VAL A 125 18.00 6.95 11.93
N GLU A 126 18.26 6.08 10.95
CA GLU A 126 19.19 4.94 11.08
C GLU A 126 20.08 4.89 9.86
N TRP A 127 21.36 4.55 10.05
CA TRP A 127 22.31 4.40 8.94
C TRP A 127 23.24 3.22 9.15
N THR A 128 23.72 2.68 8.03
CA THR A 128 24.73 1.63 7.98
C THR A 128 26.13 2.24 7.79
N THR A 129 27.14 1.41 7.86
CA THR A 129 28.56 1.81 7.84
C THR A 129 28.86 2.92 6.83
N ASP A 130 29.44 4.00 7.35
CA ASP A 130 29.89 5.19 6.62
C ASP A 130 28.82 6.01 5.86
N LYS A 131 27.53 5.70 5.99
CA LYS A 131 26.48 6.46 5.30
C LYS A 131 26.28 7.88 5.85
N ALA A 132 26.59 8.12 7.12
CA ALA A 132 26.58 9.46 7.71
C ALA A 132 27.96 10.15 7.63
N LYS A 133 28.75 9.85 6.60
CA LYS A 133 30.06 10.47 6.32
C LYS A 133 30.18 10.93 4.87
N PRO A 134 30.48 12.21 4.58
CA PRO A 134 30.64 13.32 5.53
C PRO A 134 29.38 13.67 6.32
N ALA A 135 28.20 13.46 5.77
CA ALA A 135 26.92 13.57 6.42
C ALA A 135 25.84 12.74 5.69
N MET A 136 24.72 12.53 6.34
CA MET A 136 23.50 12.04 5.73
C MET A 136 22.43 13.13 5.87
N ALA A 137 21.88 13.57 4.74
CA ALA A 137 20.99 14.72 4.65
C ALA A 137 19.66 14.35 3.96
N ARG A 138 18.57 15.05 4.30
CA ARG A 138 17.29 14.91 3.58
C ARG A 138 17.35 15.70 2.28
N CYS A 139 17.23 14.99 1.17
CA CYS A 139 17.31 15.55 -0.18
C CYS A 139 15.97 15.48 -0.90
N GLY A 140 15.58 16.57 -1.57
CA GLY A 140 14.26 16.75 -2.19
C GLY A 140 13.28 17.56 -1.34
N GLY A 141 13.70 18.01 -0.15
CA GLY A 141 12.94 18.89 0.74
C GLY A 141 13.36 18.72 2.19
N ASP A 142 13.70 19.83 2.85
CA ASP A 142 14.07 19.83 4.26
C ASP A 142 12.96 19.23 5.13
N GLY A 143 13.33 18.34 6.03
CA GLY A 143 12.42 17.63 6.93
C GLY A 143 11.57 16.52 6.29
N THR A 144 11.45 16.45 4.96
CA THR A 144 10.57 15.50 4.27
C THR A 144 11.25 14.68 3.17
N GLY A 145 12.39 15.12 2.66
CA GLY A 145 13.13 14.45 1.58
C GLY A 145 13.70 13.09 2.00
N ALA A 146 14.10 12.30 0.99
CA ALA A 146 14.78 11.03 1.21
C ALA A 146 16.17 11.25 1.82
N TRP A 147 16.61 10.31 2.66
CA TRP A 147 17.95 10.32 3.21
C TRP A 147 19.00 9.94 2.15
N VAL A 148 20.01 10.78 1.99
CA VAL A 148 21.12 10.57 1.03
C VAL A 148 22.45 10.88 1.74
N THR A 149 23.48 10.07 1.47
CA THR A 149 24.85 10.43 1.90
C THR A 149 25.32 11.65 1.12
N ALA A 150 25.65 12.73 1.81
CA ALA A 150 26.14 13.97 1.22
C ALA A 150 27.51 13.74 0.55
N THR A 151 27.73 14.37 -0.62
CA THR A 151 28.92 14.06 -1.44
C THR A 151 30.12 14.97 -1.16
N THR A 152 29.93 16.14 -0.59
CA THR A 152 31.02 17.13 -0.52
C THR A 152 31.13 17.95 0.76
N ALA A 153 30.07 18.30 1.45
CA ALA A 153 30.12 19.13 2.66
C ALA A 153 28.80 19.01 3.44
N THR A 154 28.80 19.47 4.68
CA THR A 154 27.60 19.56 5.52
C THR A 154 26.97 20.95 5.40
N THR A 155 25.63 21.04 5.41
CA THR A 155 24.86 22.30 5.31
C THR A 155 24.30 22.76 6.65
N PHE A 156 24.83 22.26 7.76
CA PHE A 156 24.33 22.56 9.10
C PHE A 156 23.99 24.04 9.32
N GLY A 157 22.74 24.31 9.69
CA GLY A 157 22.18 25.63 9.90
C GLY A 157 21.51 26.24 8.65
N ALA A 158 21.42 25.49 7.55
CA ALA A 158 20.83 25.92 6.29
C ALA A 158 20.12 24.75 5.57
N ALA A 159 19.39 25.07 4.50
CA ALA A 159 18.72 24.05 3.67
C ALA A 159 19.73 23.11 3.00
N ASN A 160 19.40 21.83 2.94
CA ASN A 160 20.25 20.75 2.40
C ASN A 160 20.49 20.81 0.88
N ALA A 161 19.96 21.81 0.18
CA ALA A 161 19.97 21.89 -1.29
C ALA A 161 21.37 21.86 -1.93
N SER A 162 22.43 22.28 -1.21
CA SER A 162 23.82 22.28 -1.71
C SER A 162 24.60 21.00 -1.42
N ASP A 163 24.18 20.21 -0.43
CA ASP A 163 24.84 18.97 -0.01
C ASP A 163 24.15 17.75 -0.59
N CYS A 164 22.94 17.93 -1.01
CA CYS A 164 22.29 16.93 -1.83
C CYS A 164 23.17 16.76 -3.08
N PRO A 165 23.54 15.52 -3.47
CA PRO A 165 24.12 15.31 -4.78
C PRO A 165 23.25 16.08 -5.75
N PRO A 166 23.82 16.85 -6.72
CA PRO A 166 23.07 17.66 -7.65
C PRO A 166 21.91 16.79 -8.06
N SER A 167 20.69 17.18 -7.67
CA SER A 167 19.55 16.27 -7.56
C SER A 167 19.71 15.28 -8.69
N ILE A 168 20.02 14.00 -8.40
CA ILE A 168 19.74 13.02 -9.42
C ILE A 168 18.26 13.28 -9.59
N PRO A 169 17.87 14.01 -10.66
CA PRO A 169 16.49 14.32 -10.90
C PRO A 169 15.90 12.97 -10.88
N SER A 170 15.04 12.65 -9.95
CA SER A 170 14.76 11.27 -9.64
C SER A 170 14.50 10.61 -10.98
N ALA A 171 15.22 9.55 -11.31
CA ALA A 171 14.96 8.78 -12.51
C ALA A 171 13.46 8.54 -12.65
N SER A 172 12.75 8.52 -11.52
CA SER A 172 11.30 8.54 -11.38
C SER A 172 10.55 9.71 -12.02
N GLN A 173 11.19 10.80 -12.43
CA GLN A 173 10.52 11.93 -13.12
C GLN A 173 10.68 11.90 -14.64
N VAL A 174 11.55 11.04 -15.15
CA VAL A 174 11.66 10.78 -16.59
C VAL A 174 10.79 9.61 -16.96
N ARG A 175 10.02 9.76 -18.02
CA ARG A 175 9.12 8.73 -18.53
C ARG A 175 9.32 8.55 -20.02
N ILE A 176 9.07 7.34 -20.50
CA ILE A 176 8.77 7.10 -21.90
C ILE A 176 7.48 7.85 -22.19
N ASN A 177 7.49 8.79 -23.13
CA ASN A 177 6.39 9.68 -23.41
C ASN A 177 5.67 9.35 -24.72
N GLU A 178 6.42 8.93 -25.72
CA GLU A 178 5.88 8.49 -27.01
C GLU A 178 6.78 7.43 -27.62
N VAL A 179 6.20 6.44 -28.29
CA VAL A 179 6.91 5.41 -29.06
C VAL A 179 6.28 5.26 -30.43
N THR A 180 7.12 5.01 -31.44
CA THR A 180 6.67 4.60 -32.77
C THR A 180 7.27 3.25 -33.13
N SER A 181 6.49 2.36 -33.73
CA SER A 181 6.94 1.09 -34.32
C SER A 181 6.68 1.04 -35.83
N ASP A 182 6.58 2.22 -36.46
CA ASP A 182 6.43 2.37 -37.91
C ASP A 182 7.56 3.24 -38.45
N GLY A 183 8.34 2.71 -39.35
CA GLY A 183 9.44 3.40 -40.02
C GLY A 183 10.72 3.45 -39.20
N SER A 184 10.91 4.41 -38.33
CA SER A 184 12.18 4.62 -37.61
C SER A 184 12.07 4.39 -36.10
N ASP A 185 11.30 3.47 -35.63
CA ASP A 185 11.29 2.98 -34.22
C ASP A 185 11.80 4.02 -33.19
N THR A 186 11.11 5.14 -33.12
CA THR A 186 11.56 6.29 -32.33
C THR A 186 10.94 6.26 -30.94
N VAL A 187 11.75 6.55 -29.95
CA VAL A 187 11.35 6.69 -28.54
C VAL A 187 11.53 8.13 -28.10
N GLU A 188 10.52 8.68 -27.47
CA GLU A 188 10.59 9.96 -26.80
C GLU A 188 10.58 9.77 -25.28
N LEU A 189 11.46 10.50 -24.61
CA LEU A 189 11.49 10.65 -23.16
C LEU A 189 11.06 12.04 -22.76
N TYR A 190 10.24 12.15 -21.74
CA TYR A 190 9.84 13.40 -21.11
C TYR A 190 10.34 13.50 -19.69
N ASN A 191 10.90 14.64 -19.30
CA ASN A 191 11.30 14.95 -17.94
C ASN A 191 10.22 15.79 -17.25
N GLY A 192 9.39 15.16 -16.42
CA GLY A 192 8.35 15.84 -15.62
C GLY A 192 8.89 16.70 -14.49
N GLY A 193 10.21 16.67 -14.22
CA GLY A 193 10.87 17.40 -13.15
C GLY A 193 11.13 18.88 -13.44
N THR A 194 11.63 19.55 -12.41
CA THR A 194 12.00 20.99 -12.47
C THR A 194 13.49 21.22 -12.73
N SER A 195 14.27 20.16 -12.88
CA SER A 195 15.72 20.20 -13.16
C SER A 195 16.06 19.31 -14.35
N ALA A 196 17.14 19.62 -15.07
CA ALA A 196 17.60 18.83 -16.20
C ALA A 196 18.15 17.46 -15.74
N VAL A 197 17.94 16.40 -16.55
CA VAL A 197 18.35 15.02 -16.27
C VAL A 197 19.35 14.55 -17.31
N SER A 198 20.53 14.06 -16.87
CA SER A 198 21.48 13.40 -17.76
C SER A 198 21.07 11.94 -17.97
N ILE A 199 20.93 11.53 -19.22
CA ILE A 199 20.59 10.17 -19.66
C ILE A 199 21.75 9.49 -20.43
N GLY A 200 22.94 10.08 -20.42
CA GLY A 200 24.07 9.58 -21.20
C GLY A 200 24.56 8.18 -20.86
N SER A 201 24.31 7.73 -19.61
CA SER A 201 24.62 6.37 -19.15
C SER A 201 23.43 5.40 -19.20
N TRP A 202 22.24 5.88 -19.59
CA TRP A 202 21.03 5.09 -19.58
C TRP A 202 21.00 4.11 -20.74
N LYS A 203 20.20 3.08 -20.57
CA LYS A 203 20.02 1.98 -21.53
C LYS A 203 18.54 1.74 -21.76
N TYR A 204 18.24 0.99 -22.81
CA TYR A 204 16.90 0.46 -23.06
C TYR A 204 17.02 -0.96 -23.64
N VAL A 205 15.97 -1.74 -23.49
CA VAL A 205 15.84 -3.10 -24.02
C VAL A 205 14.36 -3.38 -24.29
N ASP A 206 14.07 -4.22 -25.27
CA ASP A 206 12.73 -4.74 -25.53
C ASP A 206 12.48 -6.06 -24.78
N ASN A 207 11.36 -6.72 -25.07
CA ASN A 207 11.00 -8.00 -24.46
C ASN A 207 11.62 -9.23 -25.17
N ASP A 208 12.35 -9.05 -26.24
CA ASP A 208 13.08 -10.17 -26.89
C ASP A 208 14.27 -10.59 -26.02
N THR A 209 14.19 -11.81 -25.47
CA THR A 209 15.21 -12.36 -24.57
C THR A 209 16.56 -12.57 -25.23
N SER A 210 16.64 -12.51 -26.57
CA SER A 210 17.89 -12.56 -27.33
C SER A 210 18.60 -11.20 -27.41
N HIS A 211 17.90 -10.10 -27.10
CA HIS A 211 18.44 -8.77 -27.09
C HIS A 211 19.15 -8.43 -25.77
N SER A 212 20.16 -7.61 -25.86
CA SER A 212 20.89 -7.07 -24.72
C SER A 212 20.62 -5.57 -24.59
N PRO A 213 20.63 -4.98 -23.38
CA PRO A 213 20.40 -3.55 -23.18
C PRO A 213 21.34 -2.67 -24.02
N VAL A 214 20.77 -1.79 -24.83
CA VAL A 214 21.45 -0.84 -25.70
C VAL A 214 21.59 0.50 -25.00
N SER A 215 22.73 1.19 -25.16
CA SER A 215 22.92 2.53 -24.58
C SER A 215 22.12 3.57 -25.35
N VAL A 216 21.37 4.42 -24.61
CA VAL A 216 20.66 5.55 -25.21
C VAL A 216 21.63 6.47 -25.98
N SER A 217 22.83 6.70 -25.46
CA SER A 217 23.84 7.54 -26.12
C SER A 217 24.36 6.98 -27.45
N SER A 218 24.25 5.68 -27.68
CA SER A 218 24.62 5.05 -28.96
C SER A 218 23.51 5.06 -30.02
N SER A 219 22.31 5.47 -29.63
CA SER A 219 21.10 5.45 -30.47
C SER A 219 20.76 6.83 -31.06
N SER A 220 21.77 7.65 -31.28
CA SER A 220 21.66 9.00 -31.86
C SER A 220 20.60 9.88 -31.19
N PRO A 221 20.63 10.03 -29.86
CA PRO A 221 19.63 10.84 -29.16
C PRO A 221 19.73 12.31 -29.59
N SER A 222 18.60 13.01 -29.61
CA SER A 222 18.56 14.45 -29.90
C SER A 222 19.36 15.26 -28.86
N ALA A 223 19.50 14.74 -27.65
CA ALA A 223 20.41 15.22 -26.60
C ALA A 223 20.68 14.11 -25.57
N THR A 224 21.78 14.22 -24.82
CA THR A 224 22.10 13.32 -23.69
C THR A 224 21.67 13.90 -22.33
N THR A 225 20.97 15.02 -22.36
CA THR A 225 20.38 15.67 -21.17
C THR A 225 18.97 16.14 -21.51
N ILE A 226 17.98 15.73 -20.73
CA ILE A 226 16.60 16.15 -20.89
C ILE A 226 16.38 17.42 -20.05
N PRO A 227 16.05 18.58 -20.62
CA PRO A 227 15.74 19.79 -19.87
C PRO A 227 14.57 19.57 -18.90
N ALA A 228 14.46 20.41 -17.87
CA ALA A 228 13.25 20.48 -17.05
C ALA A 228 12.02 20.69 -17.93
N ARG A 229 10.98 19.88 -17.77
CA ARG A 229 9.76 19.89 -18.58
C ARG A 229 10.02 19.75 -20.09
N GLY A 230 11.15 19.16 -20.47
CA GLY A 230 11.59 18.97 -21.85
C GLY A 230 11.56 17.54 -22.31
N TYR A 231 11.87 17.37 -23.60
CA TYR A 231 11.82 16.10 -24.32
C TYR A 231 13.19 15.77 -24.91
N VAL A 232 13.47 14.47 -25.06
CA VAL A 232 14.58 13.93 -25.83
C VAL A 232 14.08 12.72 -26.60
N THR A 233 14.39 12.65 -27.86
CA THR A 233 14.08 11.51 -28.74
C THR A 233 15.33 10.74 -29.11
N PHE A 234 15.21 9.44 -29.33
CA PHE A 234 16.26 8.58 -29.91
C PHE A 234 15.63 7.49 -30.77
N ASN A 235 16.38 7.00 -31.75
CA ASN A 235 15.95 5.88 -32.56
C ASN A 235 16.38 4.57 -31.90
N SER A 236 15.44 3.66 -31.69
CA SER A 236 15.76 2.32 -31.19
C SER A 236 16.67 1.59 -32.17
N ALA A 237 17.75 1.01 -31.67
CA ALA A 237 18.58 0.07 -32.42
C ALA A 237 18.02 -1.34 -32.36
N LEU A 238 17.00 -1.58 -31.54
CA LEU A 238 16.21 -2.79 -31.48
C LEU A 238 15.02 -2.59 -32.43
N GLY A 239 14.66 -3.58 -33.22
CA GLY A 239 13.49 -3.50 -34.08
C GLY A 239 12.23 -3.60 -33.21
N LEU A 240 11.52 -2.48 -33.04
CA LEU A 240 10.27 -2.47 -32.27
C LEU A 240 9.14 -3.08 -33.13
N GLY A 241 8.53 -4.13 -32.62
CA GLY A 241 7.51 -4.90 -33.31
C GLY A 241 6.14 -4.24 -33.32
N ASP A 242 5.21 -4.82 -34.08
CA ASP A 242 3.80 -4.40 -34.11
C ASP A 242 3.13 -4.51 -32.74
N ASN A 243 3.51 -5.52 -31.96
CA ASN A 243 3.25 -5.64 -30.54
C ASN A 243 4.58 -5.87 -29.83
N ASP A 244 4.88 -5.11 -28.80
CA ASP A 244 6.19 -5.15 -28.16
C ASP A 244 6.17 -4.51 -26.79
N SER A 245 7.30 -4.58 -26.09
CA SER A 245 7.55 -3.88 -24.84
C SER A 245 8.91 -3.22 -24.86
N LEU A 246 8.99 -2.01 -24.33
CA LEU A 246 10.23 -1.28 -24.20
C LEU A 246 10.48 -0.95 -22.73
N PHE A 247 11.68 -1.25 -22.25
CA PHE A 247 12.14 -0.96 -20.89
C PHE A 247 13.26 0.08 -20.93
N LEU A 248 13.08 1.18 -20.20
CA LEU A 248 14.08 2.21 -20.00
C LEU A 248 14.85 1.92 -18.70
N LEU A 249 16.16 1.83 -18.77
CA LEU A 249 17.03 1.46 -17.67
C LEU A 249 17.98 2.62 -17.30
N ASP A 250 18.30 2.77 -16.03
CA ASP A 250 19.38 3.67 -15.58
C ASP A 250 20.78 3.10 -15.92
N GLY A 251 21.83 3.86 -15.57
CA GLY A 251 23.21 3.43 -15.78
C GLY A 251 23.60 2.15 -15.04
N ASN A 252 22.88 1.79 -13.99
CA ASN A 252 23.10 0.58 -13.18
C ASN A 252 22.26 -0.61 -13.68
N GLY A 253 21.38 -0.40 -14.67
CA GLY A 253 20.49 -1.43 -15.19
C GLY A 253 19.16 -1.54 -14.44
N THR A 254 18.82 -0.58 -13.58
CA THR A 254 17.52 -0.52 -12.91
C THR A 254 16.47 0.06 -13.86
N THR A 255 15.34 -0.59 -14.00
CA THR A 255 14.24 -0.08 -14.83
C THR A 255 13.67 1.23 -14.24
N ILE A 256 13.63 2.25 -15.06
CA ILE A 256 13.08 3.58 -14.75
C ILE A 256 11.61 3.65 -15.16
N ASP A 257 11.32 3.16 -16.36
CA ASP A 257 9.97 3.16 -16.94
C ASP A 257 9.87 2.07 -17.99
N SER A 258 8.64 1.69 -18.35
CA SER A 258 8.40 0.74 -19.43
C SER A 258 7.06 1.02 -20.09
N VAL A 259 6.91 0.56 -21.31
CA VAL A 259 5.67 0.60 -22.09
C VAL A 259 5.52 -0.68 -22.86
N THR A 260 4.28 -1.14 -22.98
CA THR A 260 3.90 -2.30 -23.79
C THR A 260 2.73 -1.90 -24.67
N TRP A 261 2.77 -2.24 -25.93
CA TRP A 261 1.66 -2.00 -26.87
C TRP A 261 1.24 -3.29 -27.57
N ALA A 262 -0.05 -3.34 -27.89
CA ALA A 262 -0.65 -4.41 -28.68
C ALA A 262 -0.42 -4.18 -30.19
N THR A 263 -0.83 -5.14 -31.01
CA THR A 263 -0.68 -5.08 -32.47
C THR A 263 -1.14 -3.74 -33.03
N ASP A 264 -0.25 -3.06 -33.73
CA ASP A 264 -0.41 -1.72 -34.30
C ASP A 264 -0.62 -0.59 -33.27
N GLY A 265 -0.46 -0.86 -31.97
CA GLY A 265 -0.65 0.15 -30.91
C GLY A 265 0.28 1.34 -31.01
N ALA A 266 1.54 1.14 -31.46
CA ALA A 266 2.51 2.19 -31.68
C ALA A 266 2.58 2.68 -33.16
N LYS A 267 1.47 2.64 -33.88
CA LYS A 267 1.33 3.08 -35.27
C LYS A 267 0.17 4.05 -35.46
N PRO A 268 0.40 5.31 -35.89
CA PRO A 268 1.71 5.93 -36.13
C PRO A 268 2.53 6.17 -34.87
N SER A 269 1.93 6.27 -33.69
CA SER A 269 2.62 6.28 -32.41
C SER A 269 1.72 5.86 -31.25
N ASP A 270 2.32 5.48 -30.15
CA ASP A 270 1.69 5.31 -28.85
C ASP A 270 2.19 6.42 -27.93
N GLU A 271 1.31 7.32 -27.51
CA GLU A 271 1.66 8.55 -26.79
C GLU A 271 1.06 8.58 -25.39
N ARG A 272 1.83 9.04 -24.40
CA ARG A 272 1.37 9.19 -23.02
C ARG A 272 0.52 10.45 -22.84
N CYS A 273 -0.71 10.31 -22.42
CA CYS A 273 -1.66 11.39 -22.17
C CYS A 273 -2.09 11.44 -20.70
N THR A 274 -1.66 12.39 -19.95
CA THR A 274 -0.91 13.62 -20.20
C THR A 274 0.60 13.36 -20.15
N ASN A 275 1.40 14.19 -20.85
CA ASN A 275 2.86 14.02 -20.90
C ASN A 275 3.47 13.62 -19.55
N GLY A 276 4.21 12.52 -19.53
CA GLY A 276 4.96 12.00 -18.39
C GLY A 276 4.13 11.44 -17.23
N THR A 277 2.82 11.59 -17.21
CA THR A 277 1.97 11.17 -16.06
C THR A 277 0.70 10.44 -16.46
N GLY A 278 0.27 10.56 -17.70
CA GLY A 278 -0.96 9.94 -18.20
C GLY A 278 -0.75 8.49 -18.66
N TRP A 279 -1.81 7.90 -19.13
CA TRP A 279 -1.81 6.60 -19.82
C TRP A 279 -1.40 6.76 -21.27
N PHE A 280 -0.95 5.65 -21.87
CA PHE A 280 -0.66 5.60 -23.29
C PHE A 280 -1.94 5.47 -24.14
N GLN A 281 -1.93 6.04 -25.32
CA GLN A 281 -2.97 5.87 -26.33
C GLN A 281 -2.35 5.90 -27.73
N THR A 282 -2.88 5.08 -28.63
CA THR A 282 -2.52 5.16 -30.04
C THR A 282 -2.93 6.50 -30.62
N SER A 283 -1.98 7.26 -31.13
CA SER A 283 -2.21 8.57 -31.75
C SER A 283 -2.44 8.45 -33.26
N THR A 284 -3.10 9.43 -33.85
CA THR A 284 -3.26 9.55 -35.30
C THR A 284 -2.07 10.21 -35.99
N THR A 285 -1.17 10.82 -35.22
CA THR A 285 0.03 11.52 -35.68
C THR A 285 1.06 11.51 -34.57
N ALA A 286 2.30 11.13 -34.86
CA ALA A 286 3.38 11.25 -33.90
C ALA A 286 3.73 12.72 -33.60
N THR A 287 4.01 13.01 -32.33
CA THR A 287 4.30 14.37 -31.82
C THR A 287 5.74 14.50 -31.30
N LEU A 288 6.61 13.60 -31.70
CA LEU A 288 7.99 13.44 -31.25
C LEU A 288 8.76 14.79 -31.12
N GLY A 289 9.36 15.01 -29.98
CA GLY A 289 10.10 16.25 -29.64
C GLY A 289 9.25 17.39 -29.10
N SER A 290 7.94 17.16 -28.90
CA SER A 290 6.99 18.15 -28.42
C SER A 290 5.93 17.51 -27.50
N ALA A 291 5.04 18.33 -26.95
CA ALA A 291 3.95 17.82 -26.12
C ALA A 291 3.00 16.93 -26.94
N ASN A 292 2.63 15.78 -26.38
CA ASN A 292 1.67 14.88 -26.98
C ASN A 292 0.33 15.57 -27.22
N SER A 293 -0.28 15.28 -28.36
CA SER A 293 -1.52 15.94 -28.78
C SER A 293 -2.71 15.54 -27.93
N CYS A 294 -2.69 14.30 -27.42
CA CYS A 294 -3.77 13.70 -26.63
C CYS A 294 -5.15 13.85 -27.29
N SER A 295 -5.17 14.14 -28.56
CA SER A 295 -6.35 14.22 -29.39
C SER A 295 -6.63 12.81 -29.91
N GLY A 296 -7.14 11.94 -29.04
CA GLY A 296 -7.59 10.62 -29.46
C GLY A 296 -8.58 10.77 -30.59
N ALA A 297 -8.36 10.04 -31.68
CA ALA A 297 -9.37 9.90 -32.72
C ALA A 297 -10.65 9.40 -32.05
N GLY A 298 -11.73 10.15 -32.15
CA GLY A 298 -13.01 9.70 -31.65
C GLY A 298 -13.33 8.34 -32.26
N GLY A 299 -13.36 7.30 -31.44
CA GLY A 299 -13.81 5.98 -31.81
C GLY A 299 -12.79 4.83 -31.85
N GLY A 300 -11.48 5.08 -31.63
CA GLY A 300 -10.53 4.02 -31.35
C GLY A 300 -10.47 3.77 -29.84
N GLY A 301 -10.72 2.54 -29.38
CA GLY A 301 -10.65 2.22 -27.94
C GLY A 301 -9.29 2.58 -27.37
N GLN A 302 -9.30 3.23 -26.21
CA GLN A 302 -8.08 3.44 -25.42
C GLN A 302 -7.46 2.08 -25.10
N THR A 303 -6.24 1.86 -25.50
CA THR A 303 -5.49 0.65 -25.14
C THR A 303 -4.67 0.97 -23.91
N GLY A 304 -4.98 0.31 -22.81
CA GLY A 304 -4.12 0.36 -21.62
C GLY A 304 -2.91 -0.57 -21.79
N HIS A 305 -1.95 -0.43 -20.91
CA HIS A 305 -0.72 -1.20 -20.95
C HIS A 305 -0.49 -1.93 -19.63
N LEU A 306 -0.10 -3.20 -19.73
CA LEU A 306 0.42 -3.95 -18.61
C LEU A 306 1.93 -3.68 -18.52
N LEU A 307 2.34 -2.92 -17.53
CA LEU A 307 3.72 -2.48 -17.35
C LEU A 307 4.46 -3.47 -16.44
N GLY A 308 5.60 -3.97 -16.89
CA GLY A 308 6.49 -4.77 -16.06
C GLY A 308 7.14 -3.90 -14.97
N GLY A 309 6.87 -4.16 -13.70
CA GLY A 309 7.59 -3.54 -12.58
C GLY A 309 9.07 -3.90 -12.62
N GLY A 310 9.96 -2.87 -12.64
CA GLY A 310 11.40 -3.02 -12.79
C GLY A 310 12.04 -3.97 -11.77
N GLY A 311 12.77 -4.95 -12.26
CA GLY A 311 13.58 -5.90 -11.50
C GLY A 311 13.85 -7.16 -12.32
N SER A 312 15.06 -7.70 -12.23
CA SER A 312 15.39 -8.98 -12.86
C SER A 312 14.47 -10.06 -12.31
N LEU A 313 13.60 -10.58 -13.16
CA LEU A 313 12.81 -11.76 -12.84
C LEU A 313 13.78 -12.94 -12.72
N THR A 314 13.82 -13.59 -11.56
CA THR A 314 14.53 -14.85 -11.43
C THR A 314 13.85 -15.88 -12.35
N SER A 315 14.63 -16.64 -13.08
CA SER A 315 14.10 -17.65 -14.01
C SER A 315 13.10 -18.56 -13.29
N GLY A 316 11.89 -18.70 -13.82
CA GLY A 316 10.81 -19.47 -13.23
C GLY A 316 9.70 -18.66 -12.54
N CYS A 317 9.83 -17.32 -12.46
CA CYS A 317 8.84 -16.42 -11.88
C CYS A 317 8.44 -15.33 -12.88
N THR A 318 8.14 -15.70 -14.10
CA THR A 318 7.67 -14.79 -15.15
C THR A 318 6.18 -14.54 -15.00
N PRO A 319 5.72 -13.29 -14.97
CA PRO A 319 4.30 -12.98 -15.07
C PRO A 319 3.73 -13.53 -16.36
N GLU A 320 2.50 -14.00 -16.31
CA GLU A 320 1.80 -14.49 -17.49
C GLU A 320 1.32 -13.32 -18.35
N ALA A 321 1.36 -13.51 -19.67
CA ALA A 321 0.72 -12.59 -20.59
C ALA A 321 -0.81 -12.68 -20.44
N PRO A 322 -1.56 -11.55 -20.53
CA PRO A 322 -3.01 -11.58 -20.45
C PRO A 322 -3.60 -12.54 -21.49
N SER A 323 -4.39 -13.48 -21.05
CA SER A 323 -5.08 -14.41 -21.94
C SER A 323 -6.57 -14.28 -21.79
N GLY A 324 -7.22 -13.73 -22.79
CA GLY A 324 -8.66 -13.72 -22.94
C GLY A 324 -9.28 -12.32 -22.83
N THR A 325 -10.45 -12.20 -23.43
CA THR A 325 -11.34 -11.03 -23.25
C THR A 325 -12.53 -11.49 -22.43
N SER A 326 -12.68 -10.98 -21.19
CA SER A 326 -13.91 -11.13 -20.46
C SER A 326 -15.02 -10.34 -21.18
N ALA A 327 -16.21 -10.95 -21.30
CA ALA A 327 -17.36 -10.19 -21.68
C ALA A 327 -17.68 -9.20 -20.54
N THR A 328 -17.64 -7.92 -20.83
CA THR A 328 -18.03 -6.89 -19.87
C THR A 328 -19.46 -7.15 -19.39
N PRO A 329 -19.69 -7.39 -18.10
CA PRO A 329 -21.04 -7.62 -17.58
C PRO A 329 -21.95 -6.41 -17.87
N SER A 330 -23.21 -6.63 -18.17
CA SER A 330 -24.15 -5.53 -18.42
C SER A 330 -24.37 -4.70 -17.16
N GLY A 331 -24.41 -3.36 -17.31
CA GLY A 331 -24.62 -2.43 -16.18
C GLY A 331 -23.36 -2.04 -15.45
N THR A 332 -22.18 -2.41 -15.93
CA THR A 332 -20.89 -1.98 -15.37
C THR A 332 -20.38 -0.73 -16.09
N SER A 333 -19.57 0.04 -15.37
CA SER A 333 -18.78 1.15 -15.88
C SER A 333 -17.33 0.71 -16.07
N ALA A 334 -16.63 1.31 -17.04
CA ALA A 334 -15.20 1.13 -17.18
C ALA A 334 -14.48 1.62 -15.91
N TRP A 335 -13.30 1.06 -15.64
CA TRP A 335 -12.44 1.51 -14.53
C TRP A 335 -12.20 3.03 -14.62
N PRO A 336 -12.43 3.78 -13.53
CA PRO A 336 -12.37 5.25 -13.59
C PRO A 336 -10.93 5.80 -13.50
N GLY A 337 -9.97 4.96 -13.17
CA GLY A 337 -8.55 5.28 -13.16
C GLY A 337 -7.92 5.22 -14.55
N GLY A 338 -6.61 5.29 -14.60
CA GLY A 338 -5.88 5.04 -15.84
C GLY A 338 -6.04 3.59 -16.30
N LEU A 339 -5.82 3.37 -17.59
CA LEU A 339 -5.88 2.01 -18.16
C LEU A 339 -4.59 1.22 -17.93
N ASP A 340 -3.49 1.91 -17.57
CA ASP A 340 -2.21 1.27 -17.31
C ASP A 340 -2.21 0.55 -15.95
N VAL A 341 -1.68 -0.64 -15.95
CA VAL A 341 -1.49 -1.47 -14.76
C VAL A 341 -0.05 -1.94 -14.70
N THR A 342 0.57 -1.84 -13.54
CA THR A 342 1.96 -2.27 -13.31
C THR A 342 1.98 -3.52 -12.45
N ILE A 343 2.78 -4.51 -12.82
CA ILE A 343 3.09 -5.65 -11.96
C ILE A 343 4.07 -5.16 -10.89
N THR A 344 3.64 -5.11 -9.63
CA THR A 344 4.36 -4.42 -8.56
C THR A 344 5.03 -5.33 -7.55
N ASP A 345 4.90 -6.64 -7.66
CA ASP A 345 5.57 -7.56 -6.77
C ASP A 345 6.66 -8.38 -7.46
N ASN A 346 7.47 -9.02 -6.62
CA ASN A 346 8.24 -10.18 -7.03
C ASN A 346 7.43 -11.42 -6.63
N VAL A 347 6.74 -12.01 -7.57
CA VAL A 347 5.88 -13.18 -7.39
C VAL A 347 6.51 -14.28 -6.54
N CYS A 348 7.82 -14.43 -6.61
CA CYS A 348 8.54 -15.40 -5.82
C CYS A 348 8.73 -14.99 -4.35
N ALA A 349 8.45 -13.75 -3.97
CA ALA A 349 8.62 -13.26 -2.59
C ALA A 349 7.61 -13.89 -1.61
N PHE A 350 6.47 -14.34 -2.12
CA PHE A 350 5.41 -14.98 -1.32
C PHE A 350 5.57 -16.50 -1.21
N THR A 351 6.58 -17.08 -1.85
CA THR A 351 6.76 -18.54 -1.84
C THR A 351 7.68 -18.97 -0.70
N THR A 352 7.16 -19.75 0.23
CA THR A 352 7.97 -20.46 1.23
C THR A 352 8.32 -21.88 0.79
N SER A 353 7.82 -22.31 -0.38
CA SER A 353 8.06 -23.64 -0.95
C SER A 353 8.22 -23.56 -2.49
N THR A 354 8.90 -24.56 -3.05
CA THR A 354 9.13 -24.69 -4.50
C THR A 354 7.91 -25.18 -5.29
N GLY A 355 6.72 -25.24 -4.67
CA GLY A 355 5.49 -25.73 -5.28
C GLY A 355 4.49 -24.63 -5.64
N PRO A 356 3.47 -24.94 -6.45
CA PRO A 356 2.39 -24.01 -6.83
C PRO A 356 1.57 -23.52 -5.63
N GLU A 357 1.65 -24.17 -4.49
CA GLU A 357 0.93 -23.83 -3.26
C GLU A 357 1.41 -22.55 -2.57
N GLY A 358 2.43 -21.87 -3.12
CA GLY A 358 3.04 -20.69 -2.50
C GLY A 358 2.42 -19.34 -2.84
N ARG A 359 1.40 -19.22 -3.70
CA ARG A 359 1.11 -18.00 -4.47
C ARG A 359 -0.25 -17.37 -4.26
N ASP A 360 -1.07 -17.93 -3.57
CA ASP A 360 -2.47 -17.75 -3.28
C ASP A 360 -2.71 -16.54 -2.34
N VAL A 361 -2.68 -15.32 -2.87
CA VAL A 361 -2.89 -14.07 -2.10
C VAL A 361 -4.32 -13.62 -2.30
N SER A 362 -5.18 -13.90 -1.33
CA SER A 362 -6.62 -13.73 -1.44
C SER A 362 -7.13 -12.38 -0.93
N GLY A 363 -6.52 -11.77 0.07
CA GLY A 363 -7.00 -10.51 0.64
C GLY A 363 -5.92 -9.44 0.77
N LEU A 364 -6.31 -8.17 0.57
CA LEU A 364 -5.42 -7.01 0.66
C LEU A 364 -6.03 -5.88 1.50
N ALA A 365 -5.22 -5.22 2.33
CA ALA A 365 -5.64 -4.01 3.04
C ALA A 365 -4.48 -3.04 3.25
N PHE A 366 -4.62 -1.79 2.82
CA PHE A 366 -3.71 -0.74 3.25
C PHE A 366 -3.85 -0.47 4.75
N ASP A 367 -2.73 -0.25 5.41
CA ASP A 367 -2.73 0.23 6.79
C ASP A 367 -3.16 1.70 6.83
N PRO A 368 -4.31 2.05 7.45
CA PRO A 368 -4.80 3.42 7.42
C PRO A 368 -3.93 4.40 8.22
N ALA A 369 -3.17 3.90 9.20
CA ALA A 369 -2.24 4.70 9.98
C ALA A 369 -0.88 4.86 9.30
N ASN A 370 -0.51 3.93 8.41
CA ASN A 370 0.74 3.96 7.66
C ASN A 370 0.52 3.50 6.20
N PRO A 371 0.16 4.40 5.29
CA PRO A 371 -0.14 4.07 3.90
C PRO A 371 1.00 3.43 3.09
N SER A 372 2.21 3.41 3.66
CA SER A 372 3.36 2.69 3.06
C SER A 372 3.35 1.19 3.38
N VAL A 373 2.36 0.71 4.12
CA VAL A 373 2.17 -0.69 4.50
C VAL A 373 0.91 -1.23 3.82
N LEU A 374 1.04 -2.39 3.21
CA LEU A 374 -0.06 -3.20 2.69
C LEU A 374 -0.05 -4.55 3.41
N TRP A 375 -1.15 -4.90 4.04
CA TRP A 375 -1.37 -6.22 4.62
C TRP A 375 -1.93 -7.16 3.56
N ALA A 376 -1.48 -8.42 3.57
CA ALA A 376 -1.94 -9.44 2.64
C ALA A 376 -2.21 -10.75 3.38
N ALA A 377 -3.43 -11.25 3.25
CA ALA A 377 -3.77 -12.62 3.61
C ALA A 377 -3.43 -13.54 2.45
N LYS A 378 -2.91 -14.71 2.77
CA LYS A 378 -2.56 -15.70 1.78
C LYS A 378 -3.05 -17.07 2.26
N ASN A 379 -3.70 -17.78 1.37
CA ASN A 379 -4.20 -19.13 1.60
C ASN A 379 -3.19 -20.03 2.31
N LYS A 380 -3.70 -21.03 3.01
CA LYS A 380 -2.90 -21.95 3.81
C LYS A 380 -2.18 -21.27 4.97
N ASN A 381 -2.91 -20.37 5.64
CA ASN A 381 -2.57 -19.79 6.93
C ASN A 381 -1.38 -18.82 6.97
N TRP A 382 -1.26 -17.91 6.02
CA TRP A 382 -0.21 -16.91 6.04
C TRP A 382 -0.77 -15.47 6.09
N LEU A 383 -0.06 -14.64 6.85
CA LEU A 383 -0.25 -13.18 6.88
C LEU A 383 1.08 -12.51 6.55
N TYR A 384 1.02 -11.53 5.65
CA TYR A 384 2.17 -10.73 5.25
C TYR A 384 1.94 -9.27 5.59
N LYS A 385 2.99 -8.61 6.03
CA LYS A 385 3.12 -7.16 6.04
C LYS A 385 4.05 -6.78 4.90
N LEU A 386 3.54 -6.02 3.95
CA LEU A 386 4.26 -5.63 2.75
C LEU A 386 4.67 -4.16 2.82
N VAL A 387 5.83 -3.85 2.26
CA VAL A 387 6.35 -2.49 2.07
C VAL A 387 6.88 -2.33 0.66
N LYS A 388 6.95 -1.11 0.15
CA LYS A 388 7.54 -0.87 -1.16
C LYS A 388 9.06 -0.87 -1.11
N SER A 389 9.67 -1.65 -1.99
CA SER A 389 11.10 -1.63 -2.27
C SER A 389 11.30 -1.60 -3.78
N ASN A 390 11.98 -0.57 -4.29
CA ASN A 390 12.20 -0.35 -5.72
C ASN A 390 10.89 -0.38 -6.56
N GLY A 391 9.83 0.24 -6.03
CA GLY A 391 8.53 0.30 -6.69
C GLY A 391 7.67 -0.96 -6.59
N LYS A 392 8.16 -2.02 -5.94
CA LYS A 392 7.45 -3.29 -5.76
C LYS A 392 7.01 -3.50 -4.31
N TRP A 393 5.88 -4.14 -4.11
CA TRP A 393 5.45 -4.64 -2.82
C TRP A 393 6.23 -5.92 -2.48
N VAL A 394 6.92 -5.90 -1.33
CA VAL A 394 7.71 -7.04 -0.83
C VAL A 394 7.44 -7.23 0.66
N PRO A 395 7.61 -8.46 1.20
CA PRO A 395 7.51 -8.68 2.63
C PRO A 395 8.44 -7.76 3.42
N ASP A 396 7.91 -7.12 4.48
CA ASP A 396 8.68 -6.26 5.38
C ASP A 396 9.67 -7.10 6.21
N PRO A 397 10.99 -7.01 5.97
CA PRO A 397 11.96 -7.83 6.67
C PRO A 397 12.06 -7.46 8.16
N SER A 398 11.63 -6.26 8.56
CA SER A 398 11.60 -5.85 9.97
C SER A 398 10.47 -6.53 10.75
N TRP A 399 9.42 -6.98 10.06
CA TRP A 399 8.30 -7.73 10.65
C TRP A 399 8.44 -9.24 10.41
N SER A 400 8.61 -9.64 9.16
CA SER A 400 8.97 -11.00 8.74
C SER A 400 9.30 -11.02 7.24
N ALA A 401 10.51 -11.44 6.87
CA ALA A 401 10.91 -11.55 5.46
C ALA A 401 10.14 -12.65 4.69
N THR A 402 9.44 -13.55 5.37
CA THR A 402 8.73 -14.69 4.77
C THR A 402 7.26 -14.76 5.16
N GLY A 403 6.70 -13.68 5.73
CA GLY A 403 5.38 -13.69 6.34
C GLY A 403 5.36 -14.40 7.70
N LYS A 404 4.20 -14.42 8.34
CA LYS A 404 3.96 -15.18 9.57
C LYS A 404 2.80 -16.14 9.38
N GLN A 405 2.95 -17.34 9.92
CA GLN A 405 1.83 -18.28 9.95
C GLN A 405 0.79 -17.83 10.96
N ILE A 406 -0.47 -17.97 10.63
CA ILE A 406 -1.58 -17.79 11.57
C ILE A 406 -2.19 -19.13 11.98
N ARG A 407 -2.78 -19.16 13.15
CA ARG A 407 -3.47 -20.34 13.72
C ARG A 407 -4.84 -19.93 14.23
N PHE A 408 -5.73 -20.90 14.38
CA PHE A 408 -6.97 -20.67 15.14
C PHE A 408 -6.68 -20.48 16.62
N ALA A 409 -7.67 -19.98 17.36
CA ALA A 409 -7.59 -19.89 18.82
C ALA A 409 -7.18 -21.24 19.42
N GLY A 410 -6.28 -21.20 20.41
CA GLY A 410 -5.65 -22.41 20.95
C GLY A 410 -4.35 -22.83 20.25
N GLY A 411 -3.92 -22.13 19.20
CA GLY A 411 -2.61 -22.27 18.57
C GLY A 411 -2.46 -23.46 17.63
N SER A 412 -3.56 -24.05 17.17
CA SER A 412 -3.58 -25.21 16.27
C SER A 412 -4.39 -24.93 15.00
N GLY A 413 -4.41 -25.89 14.07
CA GLY A 413 -5.10 -25.81 12.79
C GLY A 413 -4.35 -24.97 11.74
N GLN A 414 -4.91 -24.92 10.55
CA GLN A 414 -4.39 -24.20 9.40
C GLN A 414 -5.55 -23.43 8.75
N PRO A 415 -5.85 -22.20 9.25
CA PRO A 415 -6.89 -21.38 8.63
C PRO A 415 -6.66 -21.25 7.14
N ASP A 416 -7.69 -21.51 6.35
CA ASP A 416 -7.71 -21.05 4.96
C ASP A 416 -7.98 -19.55 5.01
N SER A 417 -6.91 -18.77 4.94
CA SER A 417 -6.95 -17.35 5.21
C SER A 417 -7.20 -16.57 3.93
N GLU A 418 -8.33 -15.88 3.88
CA GLU A 418 -8.85 -15.20 2.71
C GLU A 418 -8.77 -13.67 2.88
N GLY A 419 -9.81 -13.03 3.35
CA GLY A 419 -9.84 -11.56 3.52
C GLY A 419 -8.96 -11.04 4.65
N VAL A 420 -8.52 -9.79 4.52
CA VAL A 420 -7.80 -9.06 5.56
C VAL A 420 -8.27 -7.62 5.67
N THR A 421 -8.39 -7.09 6.88
CA THR A 421 -8.64 -5.66 7.12
C THR A 421 -7.94 -5.18 8.38
N VAL A 422 -7.80 -3.85 8.50
CA VAL A 422 -7.29 -3.20 9.72
C VAL A 422 -8.46 -2.60 10.47
N GLY A 423 -8.67 -3.07 11.70
CA GLY A 423 -9.73 -2.54 12.56
C GLY A 423 -9.42 -1.18 13.16
N GLY A 424 -10.43 -0.55 13.77
CA GLY A 424 -10.30 0.76 14.41
C GLY A 424 -9.32 0.80 15.59
N ASN A 425 -8.96 -0.35 16.14
CA ASN A 425 -7.94 -0.53 17.18
C ASN A 425 -6.52 -0.72 16.61
N GLY A 426 -6.37 -0.75 15.29
CA GLY A 426 -5.08 -0.99 14.61
C GLY A 426 -4.66 -2.46 14.55
N HIS A 427 -5.49 -3.39 15.01
CA HIS A 427 -5.25 -4.83 14.85
C HIS A 427 -5.68 -5.30 13.47
N ILE A 428 -5.14 -6.45 13.08
CA ILE A 428 -5.40 -7.08 11.79
C ILE A 428 -6.47 -8.13 11.96
N TYR A 429 -7.51 -8.06 11.15
CA TYR A 429 -8.59 -9.02 11.14
C TYR A 429 -8.52 -9.83 9.85
N VAL A 430 -8.60 -11.16 9.98
CA VAL A 430 -8.48 -12.11 8.87
C VAL A 430 -9.67 -13.05 8.90
N THR A 431 -10.29 -13.27 7.75
CA THR A 431 -11.30 -14.33 7.59
C THR A 431 -10.65 -15.68 7.33
N SER A 432 -11.40 -16.72 7.63
CA SER A 432 -11.12 -18.08 7.21
C SER A 432 -12.43 -18.77 6.90
N GLU A 433 -12.46 -19.56 5.84
CA GLU A 433 -13.62 -20.34 5.42
C GLU A 433 -13.59 -21.79 5.97
N ARG A 434 -12.40 -22.37 6.15
CA ARG A 434 -12.20 -23.73 6.66
C ARG A 434 -10.84 -23.91 7.34
N ASP A 435 -10.62 -25.09 7.90
CA ASP A 435 -9.31 -25.56 8.36
C ASP A 435 -8.69 -26.46 7.28
N ASN A 436 -7.62 -26.04 6.63
CA ASN A 436 -6.92 -26.83 5.61
C ASN A 436 -6.43 -28.20 6.11
N ALA A 437 -6.29 -28.38 7.42
CA ALA A 437 -6.03 -29.69 8.01
C ALA A 437 -7.26 -30.62 7.99
N ASN A 438 -8.46 -30.07 7.79
CA ASN A 438 -9.73 -30.80 7.71
C ASN A 438 -10.68 -30.12 6.70
N ASN A 439 -10.26 -30.03 5.45
CA ASN A 439 -10.82 -29.18 4.40
C ASN A 439 -12.20 -29.57 3.85
N THR A 440 -12.87 -30.56 4.44
CA THR A 440 -14.27 -30.93 4.12
C THR A 440 -15.27 -30.36 5.12
N VAL A 441 -14.79 -29.61 6.12
CA VAL A 441 -15.63 -29.02 7.18
C VAL A 441 -15.41 -27.51 7.17
N PRO A 442 -16.46 -26.73 6.93
CA PRO A 442 -16.37 -25.27 6.95
C PRO A 442 -15.98 -24.77 8.35
N LYS A 443 -15.28 -23.66 8.40
CA LYS A 443 -14.89 -22.98 9.63
C LYS A 443 -14.83 -21.47 9.40
N ASP A 444 -15.99 -20.93 9.11
CA ASP A 444 -16.20 -19.51 8.84
C ASP A 444 -15.92 -18.69 10.09
N THR A 445 -14.74 -18.09 10.15
CA THR A 445 -14.29 -17.32 11.32
C THR A 445 -13.73 -15.98 10.93
N ILE A 446 -13.84 -15.01 11.85
CA ILE A 446 -13.04 -13.79 11.84
C ILE A 446 -12.07 -13.84 13.01
N MET A 447 -10.79 -13.61 12.75
CA MET A 447 -9.71 -13.71 13.73
C MET A 447 -8.98 -12.39 13.84
N GLU A 448 -8.74 -11.91 15.06
CA GLU A 448 -8.03 -10.68 15.37
C GLU A 448 -6.58 -10.95 15.76
N PHE A 449 -5.62 -10.32 15.10
CA PHE A 449 -4.20 -10.46 15.38
C PHE A 449 -3.57 -9.12 15.77
N ASP A 450 -2.73 -9.13 16.82
CA ASP A 450 -1.89 -8.00 17.17
C ASP A 450 -0.71 -7.90 16.17
N PRO A 451 -0.59 -6.82 15.37
CA PRO A 451 0.51 -6.65 14.44
C PRO A 451 1.88 -6.53 15.12
N ALA A 452 1.93 -6.18 16.41
CA ALA A 452 3.16 -6.10 17.20
C ALA A 452 3.60 -7.45 17.79
N ALA A 453 2.76 -8.50 17.66
CA ALA A 453 3.10 -9.82 18.19
C ALA A 453 4.37 -10.37 17.55
N THR A 454 5.28 -10.84 18.39
CA THR A 454 6.58 -11.40 17.97
C THR A 454 6.48 -12.88 17.58
N GLY A 455 7.50 -13.39 16.90
CA GLY A 455 7.55 -14.78 16.46
C GLY A 455 7.10 -14.97 15.01
N THR A 456 7.25 -16.20 14.53
CA THR A 456 6.93 -16.62 13.15
C THR A 456 5.52 -17.19 13.00
N THR A 457 4.83 -17.38 14.12
CA THR A 457 3.46 -17.91 14.18
C THR A 457 2.64 -17.01 15.09
N LEU A 458 1.46 -16.60 14.62
CA LEU A 458 0.52 -15.77 15.35
C LEU A 458 -0.68 -16.62 15.80
N THR A 459 -1.09 -16.42 17.05
CA THR A 459 -2.36 -16.88 17.58
C THR A 459 -3.28 -15.67 17.73
N PRO A 460 -4.56 -15.75 17.37
CA PRO A 460 -5.45 -14.60 17.44
C PRO A 460 -5.66 -14.15 18.88
N VAL A 461 -5.80 -12.83 19.05
CA VAL A 461 -6.23 -12.19 20.31
C VAL A 461 -7.68 -12.57 20.60
N HIS A 462 -8.52 -12.50 19.56
CA HIS A 462 -9.90 -12.97 19.57
C HIS A 462 -10.21 -13.75 18.30
N GLN A 463 -11.18 -14.63 18.40
CA GLN A 463 -11.74 -15.39 17.28
C GLN A 463 -13.26 -15.49 17.47
N TRP A 464 -13.99 -15.18 16.42
CA TRP A 464 -15.45 -15.31 16.35
C TRP A 464 -15.78 -16.34 15.29
N ASP A 465 -16.52 -17.38 15.67
CA ASP A 465 -16.87 -18.52 14.81
C ASP A 465 -18.34 -18.40 14.40
N MET A 466 -18.59 -18.13 13.13
CA MET A 466 -19.89 -17.95 12.51
C MET A 466 -20.36 -19.20 11.75
N THR A 467 -19.60 -20.28 11.73
CA THR A 467 -19.84 -21.49 10.92
C THR A 467 -21.26 -22.03 11.07
N SER A 468 -21.84 -21.94 12.27
CA SER A 468 -23.22 -22.40 12.51
C SER A 468 -24.29 -21.63 11.77
N GLN A 469 -23.97 -20.46 11.21
CA GLN A 469 -24.88 -19.66 10.40
C GLN A 469 -24.96 -20.17 8.95
N PHE A 470 -24.03 -21.02 8.53
CA PHE A 470 -23.91 -21.51 7.14
C PHE A 470 -24.02 -23.05 7.05
N PRO A 471 -25.14 -23.65 7.50
CA PRO A 471 -25.30 -25.10 7.47
C PRO A 471 -25.26 -25.68 6.05
N GLN A 472 -25.54 -24.88 5.01
CA GLN A 472 -25.48 -25.27 3.60
C GLN A 472 -24.04 -25.57 3.13
N LEU A 473 -23.03 -25.02 3.78
CA LEU A 473 -21.61 -25.29 3.46
C LEU A 473 -21.13 -26.60 4.09
N ASN A 474 -21.80 -27.10 5.11
CA ASN A 474 -21.39 -28.29 5.86
C ASN A 474 -22.00 -29.58 5.30
N THR A 475 -21.74 -29.88 4.05
CA THR A 475 -22.22 -31.10 3.36
C THR A 475 -21.24 -32.27 3.47
N GLY A 476 -20.03 -32.04 3.96
CA GLY A 476 -18.93 -32.99 3.92
C GLY A 476 -18.15 -32.96 2.60
N SER A 477 -18.50 -32.07 1.68
CA SER A 477 -17.75 -31.78 0.45
C SER A 477 -16.66 -30.75 0.71
N LYS A 478 -15.49 -30.95 0.11
CA LYS A 478 -14.42 -29.97 0.11
C LYS A 478 -14.85 -28.70 -0.66
N ASP A 479 -15.55 -28.89 -1.77
CA ASP A 479 -15.92 -27.78 -2.65
C ASP A 479 -16.99 -26.89 -1.98
N ASP A 480 -17.95 -27.47 -1.25
CA ASP A 480 -18.94 -26.67 -0.51
C ASP A 480 -18.30 -25.94 0.70
N ALA A 481 -17.36 -26.57 1.38
CA ALA A 481 -16.62 -25.97 2.49
C ALA A 481 -15.63 -24.86 2.04
N ASN A 482 -15.44 -24.69 0.72
CA ASN A 482 -14.61 -23.67 0.06
C ASN A 482 -15.43 -22.50 -0.48
N LEU A 483 -16.66 -22.32 -0.04
CA LEU A 483 -17.57 -21.27 -0.49
C LEU A 483 -17.97 -20.37 0.70
N GLY A 484 -17.10 -20.27 1.67
CA GLY A 484 -17.30 -19.55 2.92
C GLY A 484 -16.96 -18.07 2.87
N PHE A 485 -16.36 -17.58 3.97
CA PHE A 485 -15.92 -16.19 4.06
C PHE A 485 -14.64 -15.96 3.28
N GLU A 486 -14.74 -15.15 2.23
CA GLU A 486 -13.61 -14.67 1.45
C GLU A 486 -13.07 -13.33 1.99
N GLY A 487 -13.80 -12.26 1.84
CA GLY A 487 -13.35 -10.93 2.20
C GLY A 487 -13.83 -10.42 3.56
N VAL A 488 -13.14 -9.43 4.13
CA VAL A 488 -13.62 -8.70 5.31
C VAL A 488 -13.22 -7.23 5.27
N GLY A 489 -14.20 -6.32 5.48
CA GLY A 489 -14.00 -4.88 5.58
C GLY A 489 -14.43 -4.34 6.93
N TYR A 490 -13.60 -3.49 7.54
CA TYR A 490 -13.97 -2.73 8.74
C TYR A 490 -14.64 -1.41 8.34
N VAL A 491 -15.85 -1.18 8.84
CA VAL A 491 -16.65 0.03 8.57
C VAL A 491 -16.83 0.82 9.87
N PRO A 492 -16.32 2.07 9.97
CA PRO A 492 -16.42 2.84 11.20
C PRO A 492 -17.86 3.22 11.57
N ASP A 493 -18.22 3.20 12.85
CA ASP A 493 -19.51 3.67 13.37
C ASP A 493 -19.83 5.09 12.93
N SER A 494 -18.81 5.94 12.90
CA SER A 494 -18.95 7.32 12.46
C SER A 494 -19.47 7.47 11.03
N TRP A 495 -19.12 6.52 10.14
CA TRP A 495 -19.65 6.52 8.78
C TRP A 495 -21.10 6.02 8.76
N LEU A 496 -21.42 4.96 9.48
CA LEU A 496 -22.76 4.39 9.55
C LEU A 496 -23.76 5.42 10.10
N THR A 497 -23.41 6.08 11.20
CA THR A 497 -24.24 7.12 11.82
C THR A 497 -24.37 8.37 10.93
N ALA A 498 -23.26 8.85 10.35
CA ALA A 498 -23.27 10.05 9.51
C ALA A 498 -24.08 9.89 8.22
N ASN A 499 -24.15 8.67 7.69
CA ASN A 499 -24.93 8.36 6.49
C ASN A 499 -26.35 7.88 6.81
N GLY A 500 -26.75 7.80 8.08
CA GLY A 500 -28.11 7.44 8.48
C GLY A 500 -28.46 6.00 8.16
N TRP A 501 -27.48 5.07 8.31
CA TRP A 501 -27.80 3.65 8.16
C TRP A 501 -28.85 3.23 9.20
N ILE A 502 -29.87 2.52 8.71
CA ILE A 502 -30.91 1.96 9.59
C ILE A 502 -30.45 0.60 10.07
N ASP A 503 -30.38 0.47 11.38
CA ASP A 503 -30.06 -0.77 12.05
C ASP A 503 -31.18 -1.81 11.80
N PRO A 504 -30.87 -2.96 11.18
CA PRO A 504 -31.86 -3.99 10.89
C PRO A 504 -32.47 -4.64 12.14
N LEU A 505 -31.84 -4.55 13.29
CA LEU A 505 -32.30 -5.17 14.55
C LEU A 505 -33.28 -4.27 15.29
N THR A 506 -33.02 -2.96 15.29
CA THR A 506 -33.86 -1.99 15.98
C THR A 506 -34.87 -1.30 15.07
N HIS A 507 -34.67 -1.36 13.75
CA HIS A 507 -35.43 -0.62 12.72
C HIS A 507 -35.39 0.92 12.93
N ALA A 508 -34.33 1.41 13.59
CA ALA A 508 -34.07 2.81 13.83
C ALA A 508 -32.70 3.21 13.26
N ALA A 509 -32.37 4.50 13.29
CA ALA A 509 -31.03 4.94 12.95
C ALA A 509 -30.01 4.24 13.86
N TYR A 510 -28.94 3.74 13.29
CA TYR A 510 -27.88 3.03 14.02
C TYR A 510 -27.27 3.92 15.11
N ASP A 511 -27.28 3.41 16.34
CA ASP A 511 -26.62 4.02 17.48
C ASP A 511 -25.59 3.04 18.06
N PRO A 512 -24.28 3.30 17.94
CA PRO A 512 -23.24 2.41 18.47
C PRO A 512 -23.33 2.24 19.99
N ALA A 513 -24.02 3.12 20.71
CA ALA A 513 -24.23 2.98 22.14
C ALA A 513 -25.13 1.79 22.52
N ASP A 514 -25.94 1.29 21.60
CA ASP A 514 -26.75 0.09 21.79
C ASP A 514 -25.90 -1.20 21.79
N TYR A 515 -24.65 -1.12 21.30
CA TYR A 515 -23.72 -2.24 21.16
C TYR A 515 -22.37 -1.98 21.86
N PRO A 516 -22.32 -1.83 23.18
CA PRO A 516 -21.18 -1.26 23.90
C PRO A 516 -19.90 -2.12 23.87
N LEU A 517 -19.95 -3.34 23.37
CA LEU A 517 -18.82 -4.28 23.36
C LEU A 517 -18.16 -4.42 21.98
N HIS A 518 -18.75 -3.85 20.90
CA HIS A 518 -18.29 -4.09 19.52
C HIS A 518 -17.11 -3.20 19.06
N GLY A 519 -16.61 -2.33 19.92
CA GLY A 519 -15.51 -1.41 19.60
C GLY A 519 -15.98 -0.12 18.94
N SER A 520 -15.49 0.23 17.74
CA SER A 520 -15.72 1.51 17.06
C SER A 520 -16.20 1.35 15.61
N GLY A 521 -16.67 0.17 15.24
CA GLY A 521 -17.20 -0.11 13.91
C GLY A 521 -17.66 -1.54 13.75
N LEU A 522 -18.28 -1.81 12.61
CA LEU A 522 -18.79 -3.12 12.24
C LEU A 522 -17.90 -3.78 11.19
N PHE A 523 -17.95 -5.11 11.14
CA PHE A 523 -17.23 -5.92 10.16
C PHE A 523 -18.21 -6.47 9.13
N PHE A 524 -17.86 -6.29 7.85
CA PHE A 524 -18.63 -6.74 6.71
C PHE A 524 -17.86 -7.88 6.06
N ALA A 525 -18.32 -9.11 6.24
CA ALA A 525 -17.69 -10.30 5.69
C ALA A 525 -18.39 -10.70 4.39
N GLY A 526 -17.64 -10.88 3.32
CA GLY A 526 -18.12 -11.38 2.04
C GLY A 526 -18.27 -12.90 2.06
N LEU A 527 -19.40 -13.41 1.58
CA LEU A 527 -19.62 -14.84 1.44
C LEU A 527 -19.54 -15.23 -0.04
N GLU A 528 -18.68 -16.19 -0.37
CA GLU A 528 -18.52 -16.66 -1.74
C GLU A 528 -19.80 -17.33 -2.25
N TRP A 529 -20.42 -18.17 -1.41
CA TRP A 529 -21.59 -18.98 -1.76
C TRP A 529 -22.72 -18.23 -2.49
N ASP A 530 -23.03 -17.01 -2.07
CA ASP A 530 -24.20 -16.29 -2.56
C ASP A 530 -23.93 -14.80 -2.90
N GLY A 531 -22.69 -14.36 -2.78
CA GLY A 531 -22.27 -13.00 -3.11
C GLY A 531 -22.85 -11.92 -2.20
N THR A 532 -23.21 -12.25 -0.95
CA THR A 532 -23.73 -11.29 0.04
C THR A 532 -22.65 -10.83 1.02
N LEU A 533 -22.89 -9.68 1.67
CA LEU A 533 -22.12 -9.25 2.83
C LEU A 533 -22.89 -9.57 4.10
N HIS A 534 -22.22 -10.23 5.03
CA HIS A 534 -22.72 -10.49 6.38
C HIS A 534 -22.14 -9.46 7.34
N VAL A 535 -23.01 -8.80 8.14
CA VAL A 535 -22.61 -7.66 8.98
C VAL A 535 -22.57 -8.06 10.44
N TYR A 536 -21.41 -7.84 11.09
CA TYR A 536 -21.15 -8.23 12.47
C TYR A 536 -20.62 -7.11 13.34
N GLY A 537 -21.14 -7.01 14.57
CA GLY A 537 -20.49 -6.35 15.67
C GLY A 537 -19.67 -7.40 16.45
N LEU A 538 -18.35 -7.33 16.34
CA LEU A 538 -17.45 -8.26 17.02
C LEU A 538 -17.18 -7.77 18.44
N ASN A 539 -17.67 -8.51 19.44
CA ASN A 539 -17.61 -8.08 20.83
C ASN A 539 -16.28 -8.50 21.49
N CYS A 540 -15.73 -7.62 22.32
CA CYS A 540 -14.47 -7.87 23.03
C CYS A 540 -14.55 -9.01 24.07
N ASP A 541 -15.73 -9.55 24.37
CA ASP A 541 -15.94 -10.71 25.21
C ASP A 541 -15.95 -12.05 24.44
N GLY A 542 -15.69 -11.99 23.11
CA GLY A 542 -15.69 -13.16 22.21
C GLY A 542 -17.07 -13.52 21.65
N THR A 543 -18.12 -12.83 22.05
CA THR A 543 -19.45 -12.93 21.40
C THR A 543 -19.52 -12.02 20.16
N PHE A 544 -20.58 -12.13 19.39
CA PHE A 544 -20.82 -11.23 18.24
C PHE A 544 -22.32 -10.94 18.08
N THR A 545 -22.61 -9.80 17.47
CA THR A 545 -23.97 -9.41 17.08
C THR A 545 -24.07 -9.52 15.56
N THR A 546 -25.10 -10.21 15.05
CA THR A 546 -25.38 -10.32 13.61
C THR A 546 -26.44 -9.30 13.22
N PHE A 547 -26.08 -8.35 12.35
CA PHE A 547 -27.00 -7.33 11.83
C PHE A 547 -27.75 -7.78 10.58
N GLY A 548 -27.40 -8.92 10.02
CA GLY A 548 -28.04 -9.48 8.81
C GLY A 548 -27.13 -9.44 7.59
N THR A 549 -27.75 -9.50 6.41
CA THR A 549 -27.07 -9.61 5.12
C THR A 549 -27.39 -8.44 4.20
N ILE A 550 -26.46 -8.11 3.32
CA ILE A 550 -26.60 -7.06 2.31
C ILE A 550 -26.29 -7.66 0.93
N ALA A 551 -27.22 -7.52 0.00
CA ALA A 551 -27.03 -7.98 -1.37
C ALA A 551 -26.05 -7.05 -2.11
N THR A 552 -25.00 -7.61 -2.70
CA THR A 552 -24.03 -6.88 -3.52
C THR A 552 -24.43 -6.79 -4.99
N GLY A 553 -25.34 -7.66 -5.42
CA GLY A 553 -25.69 -7.87 -6.83
C GLY A 553 -24.68 -8.72 -7.59
N LYS A 554 -23.75 -9.37 -6.88
CA LYS A 554 -22.74 -10.27 -7.43
C LYS A 554 -23.10 -11.74 -7.18
N ALA A 555 -22.52 -12.64 -7.98
CA ALA A 555 -22.66 -14.08 -7.78
C ALA A 555 -21.80 -14.59 -6.63
N SER A 556 -20.64 -13.98 -6.38
CA SER A 556 -19.74 -14.25 -5.28
C SER A 556 -19.03 -12.97 -4.82
N VAL A 557 -18.44 -12.98 -3.63
CA VAL A 557 -17.65 -11.87 -3.10
C VAL A 557 -16.31 -12.42 -2.62
N MET A 558 -15.20 -11.93 -3.19
CA MET A 558 -13.84 -12.37 -2.88
C MET A 558 -13.13 -11.44 -1.89
N ASP A 559 -13.34 -10.13 -1.99
CA ASP A 559 -12.79 -9.18 -1.02
C ASP A 559 -13.76 -8.07 -0.68
N VAL A 560 -13.58 -7.49 0.51
CA VAL A 560 -14.42 -6.39 1.03
C VAL A 560 -13.54 -5.35 1.68
N MET A 561 -13.70 -4.09 1.28
CA MET A 561 -13.03 -2.98 1.94
C MET A 561 -13.98 -1.80 2.17
N PHE A 562 -13.66 -0.96 3.14
CA PHE A 562 -14.25 0.38 3.27
C PHE A 562 -13.26 1.41 2.74
N ASP A 563 -13.69 2.18 1.74
CA ASP A 563 -12.91 3.28 1.21
C ASP A 563 -13.39 4.62 1.79
N ALA A 564 -12.59 5.18 2.68
CA ALA A 564 -12.84 6.48 3.27
C ALA A 564 -12.77 7.64 2.26
N GLY A 565 -12.11 7.46 1.11
CA GLY A 565 -12.02 8.46 0.06
C GLY A 565 -13.33 8.66 -0.67
N THR A 566 -13.90 7.59 -1.18
CA THR A 566 -15.21 7.62 -1.85
C THR A 566 -16.40 7.53 -0.90
N GLN A 567 -16.15 7.26 0.38
CA GLN A 567 -17.19 6.99 1.39
C GLN A 567 -18.10 5.82 0.95
N ARG A 568 -17.46 4.72 0.52
CA ARG A 568 -18.15 3.52 0.00
C ARG A 568 -17.57 2.25 0.63
N ILE A 569 -18.44 1.25 0.76
CA ILE A 569 -18.01 -0.14 0.93
C ILE A 569 -17.80 -0.69 -0.48
N VAL A 570 -16.72 -1.42 -0.69
CA VAL A 570 -16.40 -2.05 -1.98
C VAL A 570 -16.43 -3.54 -1.80
N ALA A 571 -17.22 -4.22 -2.63
CA ALA A 571 -17.26 -5.67 -2.74
C ALA A 571 -16.66 -6.09 -4.08
N THR A 572 -15.62 -6.92 -4.04
CA THR A 572 -14.90 -7.42 -5.21
C THR A 572 -15.37 -8.81 -5.57
N CYS A 573 -15.40 -9.11 -6.85
CA CYS A 573 -15.65 -10.44 -7.38
C CYS A 573 -14.64 -10.74 -8.49
N ASP A 574 -14.22 -11.97 -8.55
CA ASP A 574 -13.25 -12.55 -9.47
C ASP A 574 -13.79 -12.77 -10.90
N ASN A 575 -13.16 -13.70 -11.61
CA ASN A 575 -13.55 -14.10 -12.97
C ASN A 575 -14.97 -14.68 -13.06
N THR A 576 -15.57 -15.17 -11.96
CA THR A 576 -16.93 -15.73 -11.95
C THR A 576 -18.00 -14.68 -12.21
N CYS A 577 -17.75 -13.41 -11.87
CA CYS A 577 -18.60 -12.27 -12.21
C CYS A 577 -17.88 -11.16 -12.98
N GLY A 578 -16.89 -11.55 -13.79
CA GLY A 578 -16.20 -10.66 -14.74
C GLY A 578 -15.29 -9.66 -14.07
N GLU A 579 -14.66 -10.01 -12.96
CA GLU A 579 -13.64 -9.23 -12.23
C GLU A 579 -14.13 -7.79 -11.96
N THR A 580 -15.16 -7.69 -11.17
CA THR A 580 -15.84 -6.41 -10.95
C THR A 580 -15.79 -5.95 -9.50
N HIS A 581 -15.81 -4.64 -9.32
CA HIS A 581 -15.81 -3.96 -8.02
C HIS A 581 -17.11 -3.17 -7.86
N THR A 582 -17.98 -3.59 -6.94
CA THR A 582 -19.21 -2.85 -6.61
C THR A 582 -18.97 -1.92 -5.43
N PHE A 583 -19.08 -0.63 -5.70
CA PHE A 583 -19.04 0.42 -4.69
C PHE A 583 -20.46 0.63 -4.17
N MET A 584 -20.63 0.56 -2.86
CA MET A 584 -21.94 0.57 -2.19
C MET A 584 -22.07 1.78 -1.28
N LYS A 585 -23.26 2.33 -1.18
CA LYS A 585 -23.60 3.48 -0.34
C LYS A 585 -24.84 3.26 0.49
N VAL A 586 -25.03 4.08 1.52
CA VAL A 586 -26.32 4.20 2.20
C VAL A 586 -27.25 5.05 1.33
N ASN A 587 -28.44 4.52 1.02
CA ASN A 587 -29.48 5.26 0.27
C ASN A 587 -30.33 6.13 1.20
N THR A 588 -31.27 6.88 0.64
CA THR A 588 -32.16 7.76 1.38
C THR A 588 -33.14 7.04 2.34
N ALA A 589 -33.29 5.72 2.17
CA ALA A 589 -34.08 4.88 3.08
C ALA A 589 -33.21 4.27 4.21
N GLY A 590 -31.94 4.61 4.28
CA GLY A 590 -31.01 4.09 5.28
C GLY A 590 -30.49 2.69 5.00
N ALA A 591 -30.66 2.15 3.80
CA ALA A 591 -30.14 0.83 3.41
C ALA A 591 -28.83 0.96 2.63
N ILE A 592 -27.89 0.05 2.87
CA ILE A 592 -26.67 -0.08 2.05
C ILE A 592 -27.05 -0.80 0.76
N VAL A 593 -26.74 -0.18 -0.38
CA VAL A 593 -27.09 -0.67 -1.72
C VAL A 593 -25.95 -0.42 -2.70
N PRO A 594 -25.85 -1.19 -3.80
CA PRO A 594 -24.95 -0.88 -4.91
C PRO A 594 -25.16 0.55 -5.44
N ASP A 595 -24.05 1.26 -5.70
CA ASP A 595 -24.02 2.61 -6.28
C ASP A 595 -23.46 2.57 -7.71
N VAL A 596 -22.28 2.02 -7.87
CA VAL A 596 -21.62 1.82 -9.15
C VAL A 596 -20.79 0.55 -9.12
N THR A 597 -20.76 -0.16 -10.24
CA THR A 597 -19.89 -1.32 -10.42
C THR A 597 -18.89 -1.02 -11.53
N TYR A 598 -17.62 -1.13 -11.24
CA TYR A 598 -16.52 -0.98 -12.19
C TYR A 598 -15.98 -2.35 -12.61
N THR A 599 -15.60 -2.47 -13.88
CA THR A 599 -14.72 -3.56 -14.34
C THR A 599 -13.28 -3.26 -13.93
N ASN A 600 -12.41 -4.25 -13.94
CA ASN A 600 -10.97 -4.01 -13.90
C ASN A 600 -10.49 -3.17 -15.10
N PRO A 601 -9.31 -2.52 -15.02
CA PRO A 601 -8.64 -2.00 -16.21
C PRO A 601 -8.55 -3.07 -17.31
N ALA A 602 -8.87 -2.71 -18.54
CA ALA A 602 -9.00 -3.68 -19.64
C ALA A 602 -7.72 -4.45 -20.00
N VAL A 603 -6.56 -3.97 -19.52
CA VAL A 603 -5.25 -4.61 -19.72
C VAL A 603 -4.91 -5.64 -18.66
N MET A 604 -5.68 -5.70 -17.58
CA MET A 604 -5.45 -6.72 -16.57
C MET A 604 -5.75 -8.10 -17.15
N PRO A 605 -4.90 -9.09 -16.83
CA PRO A 605 -5.19 -10.46 -17.20
C PRO A 605 -6.51 -10.88 -16.55
N ILE A 606 -7.27 -11.72 -17.25
CA ILE A 606 -8.43 -12.40 -16.67
C ILE A 606 -7.88 -13.61 -15.92
N ASN A 607 -7.63 -13.39 -14.66
CA ASN A 607 -7.17 -14.41 -13.73
C ASN A 607 -8.15 -14.47 -12.56
N ASN A 608 -7.88 -15.28 -11.59
CA ASN A 608 -8.65 -15.32 -10.36
C ASN A 608 -8.19 -14.16 -9.44
N LEU A 609 -8.65 -12.94 -9.72
CA LEU A 609 -8.27 -11.76 -8.93
C LEU A 609 -9.16 -11.66 -7.71
N GLU A 610 -8.64 -12.03 -6.56
CA GLU A 610 -9.38 -12.08 -5.31
C GLU A 610 -9.21 -10.82 -4.48
N GLY A 611 -7.98 -10.47 -4.09
CA GLY A 611 -7.75 -9.33 -3.22
C GLY A 611 -7.77 -7.98 -3.95
N PHE A 612 -8.31 -6.98 -3.25
CA PHE A 612 -8.39 -5.61 -3.75
C PHE A 612 -8.21 -4.56 -2.65
N ALA A 613 -7.35 -3.58 -2.85
CA ALA A 613 -7.16 -2.47 -1.92
C ALA A 613 -6.96 -1.13 -2.63
N LEU A 614 -7.57 -0.07 -2.08
CA LEU A 614 -7.32 1.32 -2.48
C LEU A 614 -6.45 2.01 -1.42
N ALA A 615 -5.39 2.65 -1.87
CA ALA A 615 -4.53 3.44 -0.98
C ALA A 615 -5.31 4.60 -0.34
N PRO A 616 -5.04 4.97 0.92
CA PRO A 616 -5.72 6.08 1.59
C PRO A 616 -5.60 7.41 0.84
N MET A 617 -6.57 8.30 1.01
CA MET A 617 -6.60 9.63 0.38
C MET A 617 -5.36 10.49 0.66
N SER A 618 -4.67 10.24 1.77
CA SER A 618 -3.40 10.94 2.09
C SER A 618 -2.27 10.64 1.10
N THR A 619 -2.41 9.60 0.27
CA THR A 619 -1.45 9.23 -0.78
C THR A 619 -1.80 9.83 -2.14
N CYS A 620 -2.86 10.63 -2.23
CA CYS A 620 -3.31 11.22 -3.48
C CYS A 620 -2.24 12.12 -4.10
N VAL A 621 -1.83 11.81 -5.32
CA VAL A 621 -0.86 12.59 -6.09
C VAL A 621 -1.45 12.83 -7.48
N ASN A 622 -1.49 14.08 -7.91
CA ASN A 622 -2.03 14.49 -9.22
C ASN A 622 -3.47 14.01 -9.48
N GLY A 623 -4.29 13.91 -8.42
CA GLY A 623 -5.69 13.48 -8.52
C GLY A 623 -5.90 11.96 -8.54
N PHE A 624 -4.84 11.18 -8.33
CA PHE A 624 -4.90 9.71 -8.30
C PHE A 624 -4.19 9.15 -7.08
N ARG A 625 -4.63 7.98 -6.66
CA ARG A 625 -4.03 7.12 -5.64
C ARG A 625 -3.93 5.69 -6.17
N GLU A 626 -3.13 4.88 -5.52
CA GLU A 626 -2.91 3.51 -5.95
C GLU A 626 -4.12 2.62 -5.68
N ALA A 627 -4.44 1.77 -6.65
CA ALA A 627 -5.28 0.60 -6.50
C ALA A 627 -4.40 -0.64 -6.66
N VAL A 628 -4.55 -1.62 -5.78
CA VAL A 628 -3.77 -2.87 -5.83
C VAL A 628 -4.73 -4.05 -5.90
N TRP A 629 -4.41 -4.99 -6.77
CA TRP A 629 -5.11 -6.27 -6.91
C TRP A 629 -4.13 -7.40 -6.66
N SER A 630 -4.61 -8.50 -6.13
CA SER A 630 -3.87 -9.76 -6.03
C SER A 630 -4.53 -10.88 -6.81
N ASP A 631 -3.70 -11.78 -7.29
CA ASP A 631 -4.08 -12.97 -8.04
C ASP A 631 -3.84 -14.20 -7.15
N ASP A 632 -4.84 -15.06 -6.99
CA ASP A 632 -4.74 -16.28 -6.19
C ASP A 632 -3.83 -17.33 -6.84
N GLY A 633 -3.69 -17.23 -8.13
CA GLY A 633 -2.59 -17.93 -8.76
C GLY A 633 -2.84 -19.23 -9.44
N ILE A 634 -4.00 -19.75 -9.56
CA ILE A 634 -4.17 -21.10 -10.12
C ILE A 634 -5.46 -21.25 -10.92
N TYR A 635 -5.62 -20.67 -12.07
CA TYR A 635 -6.61 -21.24 -12.95
C TYR A 635 -6.12 -21.52 -14.37
N GLY A 636 -5.96 -22.82 -14.64
CA GLY A 636 -6.51 -23.48 -15.81
C GLY A 636 -5.82 -23.27 -17.15
N PHE A 637 -4.53 -23.01 -17.20
CA PHE A 637 -3.83 -23.07 -18.47
C PHE A 637 -2.90 -24.27 -18.55
N GLY A 638 -3.44 -25.36 -19.11
CA GLY A 638 -2.71 -26.49 -19.66
C GLY A 638 -1.95 -27.34 -18.64
N SER A 639 -2.39 -28.56 -18.48
CA SER A 639 -1.65 -29.62 -17.80
C SER A 639 -0.18 -29.64 -18.20
N GLY A 640 0.69 -29.07 -17.36
CA GLY A 640 2.13 -29.30 -17.49
C GLY A 640 3.07 -28.12 -17.33
N SER A 641 2.64 -26.88 -17.11
CA SER A 641 3.58 -25.80 -16.84
C SER A 641 3.53 -25.32 -15.40
N SER A 642 4.64 -25.51 -14.73
CA SER A 642 4.90 -25.17 -13.33
C SER A 642 5.31 -23.70 -13.12
N SER A 643 4.94 -22.77 -14.00
CA SER A 643 5.58 -21.47 -14.09
C SER A 643 4.63 -20.27 -14.17
N TYR A 644 3.43 -20.35 -13.59
CA TYR A 644 2.55 -19.19 -13.55
C TYR A 644 2.92 -18.27 -12.39
N GLY A 645 3.38 -17.09 -12.74
CA GLY A 645 3.71 -16.03 -11.83
C GLY A 645 2.45 -15.28 -11.47
N HIS A 646 2.16 -15.17 -10.20
CA HIS A 646 1.07 -14.43 -9.68
C HIS A 646 1.58 -13.21 -9.00
N ALA A 647 0.85 -12.14 -9.18
CA ALA A 647 1.41 -10.85 -8.98
C ALA A 647 0.46 -10.02 -8.16
N LEU A 648 1.02 -9.00 -7.56
CA LEU A 648 0.27 -7.83 -7.18
C LEU A 648 0.29 -6.87 -8.37
N TYR A 649 -0.88 -6.48 -8.81
CA TYR A 649 -1.07 -5.48 -9.85
C TYR A 649 -1.37 -4.15 -9.22
N SER A 650 -0.78 -3.08 -9.75
CA SER A 650 -1.02 -1.72 -9.28
C SER A 650 -1.49 -0.84 -10.43
N GLY A 651 -2.59 -0.16 -10.22
CA GLY A 651 -3.15 0.82 -11.13
C GLY A 651 -3.49 2.12 -10.41
N ALA A 652 -4.12 3.04 -11.11
CA ALA A 652 -4.57 4.31 -10.55
C ALA A 652 -6.07 4.30 -10.27
N PHE A 653 -6.49 4.95 -9.20
CA PHE A 653 -7.90 5.25 -8.90
C PHE A 653 -8.04 6.74 -8.58
N PRO A 654 -9.09 7.44 -9.04
CA PRO A 654 -9.29 8.86 -8.74
C PRO A 654 -9.39 9.14 -7.23
N CYS A 655 -8.96 10.31 -6.82
CA CYS A 655 -9.14 10.80 -5.46
C CYS A 655 -10.53 11.49 -5.26
#